data_d479446a993db99d37a1709e3b62c10f
#
_entry.id   d479446a993db99d37a1709e3b62c10f
#
_cell.length_a   1.000
_cell.length_b   1.000
_cell.length_c   1.000
_cell.angle_alpha   90.00
_cell.angle_beta   90.00
_cell.angle_gamma   90.00
#
_symmetry.space_group_name_H-M   'P 1'
#
loop_
_entity.id
_entity.type
_entity.pdbx_description
1 polymer ?
#
loop_
_entity_poly.entity_id
_entity_poly.type
_entity_poly.pdbx_seq_one_letter_code
_entity_poly.pdbx_strand_id
1 'polypeptide(L)'
;LTINFRQHRLTLIIIGLVVVIGASLTPFMSASCSTRHPQPSGEAKALEQLRSMTRGGVMPSEDVVARIESDFPNTLTAGLARILRARIKIKMGDFAGGIALLDSSLIRDRTALGDYALLMRARALEQLSRRTEARADYEKLARNYPTSMRAGHALRRDAEMLMEENQAAAVPVILKELAAKNDAAALLLIAKAYEQTGDSTRALAAYRRIYFYSPAASESVEAQAKLSLLNSTLAPASSEEAITRADKLYEAKRYNDAVSAYTDAFTRFSPTQTPQAQLRRGIAASSSKRWPDAVQSLSNIPSSADERAEALFYLTQAYAVARQWDMARSTIAELRKSLPDSSFAPRAMVRAGEIARDAKDTAQAASFFRDAINAYPGAGEAAQAQFEIAWAAHDAKDYQQSSNLLTEHLALYAGKNTDNRGRAGYWAARDSERAGKLGEARAIYEAMQARYNANWYGFLSRQRLDSMKNSGQLPQANFTPDSMIGRAVANLKTVTVAEETAGDTENERVLKADQLANIGIDDWALEELAIASQAAPTSPRVNLVIARIYRSNGQNLLAFNQLKKSYPDYSQMKPEELTREEWDIFYPLNYWDIITQEARAKRLDPHQVAGLIRQESVFDPRATSPAKAYGLMQLLIPTGTSLARKYGIDRQITVESLYEPRLNIQLGTAYMRDQFDKFGRIEYVAVAYNAGPGRVPQWRASLPLEIDEFAEAIPFKETRGYVQGVVRNTLQYERLYDDDGQFRPEVGTRPVHPSTVNTQGTAPAVQSADETVIQRHFTGSERGE
;
A
#
# COMPACT_ATOMS: atom_id res chain seq x y z
N LEU A 1 -14.73 -52.32 4.86
CA LEU A 1 -16.13 -52.85 4.80
C LEU A 1 -16.94 -51.87 3.96
N THR A 2 -17.03 -52.02 2.73
CA THR A 2 -17.87 -52.80 1.75
C THR A 2 -19.36 -52.70 1.93
N ILE A 3 -20.01 -52.45 0.76
CA ILE A 3 -21.37 -52.80 0.30
C ILE A 3 -22.40 -51.68 0.42
N ASN A 4 -23.14 -51.30 -0.60
CA ASN A 4 -23.44 -51.61 -1.99
C ASN A 4 -24.86 -51.09 -2.30
N PHE A 5 -25.03 -50.44 -3.46
CA PHE A 5 -26.15 -50.45 -4.42
C PHE A 5 -27.66 -50.58 -4.00
N ARG A 6 -28.50 -49.70 -4.58
CA ARG A 6 -29.56 -49.93 -5.59
C ARG A 6 -30.45 -48.69 -5.69
N GLN A 7 -30.51 -48.04 -6.83
CA GLN A 7 -31.51 -48.09 -7.93
C GLN A 7 -32.96 -48.26 -7.51
N HIS A 8 -33.82 -47.29 -7.86
CA HIS A 8 -35.03 -47.55 -8.60
C HIS A 8 -35.50 -46.35 -9.44
N ARG A 9 -36.05 -46.73 -10.57
CA ARG A 9 -36.50 -45.98 -11.77
C ARG A 9 -37.96 -45.56 -11.66
N LEU A 10 -38.30 -44.54 -12.52
CA LEU A 10 -39.52 -44.35 -13.34
C LEU A 10 -40.84 -44.10 -12.62
N THR A 11 -41.58 -43.04 -13.01
CA THR A 11 -42.74 -43.15 -13.93
C THR A 11 -43.13 -41.77 -14.52
N LEU A 12 -43.29 -41.74 -15.83
CA LEU A 12 -43.91 -40.69 -16.65
C LEU A 12 -45.41 -40.63 -16.40
N ILE A 13 -46.04 -39.43 -16.51
CA ILE A 13 -47.40 -39.29 -17.04
C ILE A 13 -47.42 -38.05 -17.97
N ILE A 14 -47.76 -38.35 -19.23
CA ILE A 14 -48.13 -37.44 -20.33
C ILE A 14 -49.64 -37.21 -20.25
N ILE A 15 -50.12 -35.95 -20.36
CA ILE A 15 -51.42 -35.65 -20.94
C ILE A 15 -51.27 -34.37 -21.78
N GLY A 16 -51.48 -34.52 -23.07
CA GLY A 16 -51.57 -33.45 -24.06
C GLY A 16 -53.04 -33.08 -24.33
N LEU A 17 -53.19 -31.95 -24.98
CA LEU A 17 -54.24 -31.60 -25.98
C LEU A 17 -53.86 -30.23 -26.58
N VAL A 18 -53.45 -30.10 -27.80
CA VAL A 18 -54.05 -30.03 -29.11
C VAL A 18 -54.90 -28.76 -29.40
N VAL A 19 -54.36 -27.91 -30.30
CA VAL A 19 -54.96 -27.19 -31.47
C VAL A 19 -55.54 -25.82 -31.21
N VAL A 20 -55.16 -24.77 -31.91
CA VAL A 20 -55.58 -24.37 -33.24
C VAL A 20 -54.66 -23.28 -33.85
N ILE A 21 -54.46 -23.42 -35.15
CA ILE A 21 -53.72 -22.60 -36.10
C ILE A 21 -54.31 -21.19 -36.28
N GLY A 22 -53.43 -20.19 -36.28
CA GLY A 22 -53.71 -18.85 -36.78
C GLY A 22 -52.42 -18.19 -37.31
N ALA A 23 -52.21 -18.26 -38.61
CA ALA A 23 -51.09 -17.62 -39.27
C ALA A 23 -51.28 -16.12 -39.34
N SER A 24 -50.31 -15.37 -38.82
CA SER A 24 -50.05 -14.00 -39.25
C SER A 24 -48.55 -13.75 -39.23
N LEU A 25 -48.05 -13.43 -40.41
CA LEU A 25 -46.70 -12.98 -40.72
C LEU A 25 -46.42 -11.68 -39.96
N THR A 26 -45.43 -11.68 -39.05
CA THR A 26 -44.72 -10.48 -38.63
C THR A 26 -43.23 -10.73 -38.65
N PRO A 27 -42.40 -9.72 -38.98
CA PRO A 27 -41.01 -9.93 -39.33
C PRO A 27 -40.16 -10.22 -38.11
N PHE A 28 -39.17 -11.09 -38.25
CA PHE A 28 -38.15 -11.37 -37.30
C PHE A 28 -37.37 -10.07 -37.01
N MET A 29 -37.67 -9.42 -35.90
CA MET A 29 -36.74 -8.53 -35.24
C MET A 29 -35.80 -9.38 -34.35
N SER A 30 -34.55 -9.46 -34.75
CA SER A 30 -33.47 -9.99 -33.93
C SER A 30 -33.40 -9.17 -32.64
N ALA A 31 -33.94 -9.74 -31.53
CA ALA A 31 -33.70 -9.22 -30.22
C ALA A 31 -32.23 -9.48 -29.85
N SER A 32 -31.37 -8.50 -30.07
CA SER A 32 -30.08 -8.42 -29.43
C SER A 32 -30.35 -8.35 -27.91
N CYS A 33 -30.08 -9.41 -27.18
CA CYS A 33 -29.93 -9.39 -25.72
C CYS A 33 -28.75 -8.47 -25.36
N SER A 34 -29.01 -7.17 -25.30
CA SER A 34 -28.13 -6.27 -24.57
C SER A 34 -28.31 -6.62 -23.10
N THR A 35 -27.29 -7.19 -22.49
CA THR A 35 -27.15 -7.28 -21.04
C THR A 35 -27.11 -5.86 -20.48
N ARG A 36 -28.30 -5.31 -20.18
CA ARG A 36 -28.40 -4.07 -19.43
C ARG A 36 -27.80 -4.35 -18.05
N HIS A 37 -26.63 -3.81 -17.78
CA HIS A 37 -26.17 -3.68 -16.40
C HIS A 37 -27.28 -2.97 -15.60
N PRO A 38 -27.62 -3.43 -14.38
CA PRO A 38 -28.62 -2.77 -13.56
C PRO A 38 -28.18 -1.30 -13.38
N GLN A 39 -29.04 -0.37 -13.78
CA GLN A 39 -28.76 1.06 -13.53
C GLN A 39 -28.72 1.28 -12.02
N PRO A 40 -27.77 2.06 -11.52
CA PRO A 40 -27.69 2.39 -10.09
C PRO A 40 -29.03 2.93 -9.61
N SER A 41 -29.45 2.58 -8.40
CA SER A 41 -30.63 3.15 -7.77
C SER A 41 -30.55 4.69 -7.75
N GLY A 42 -31.65 5.40 -7.72
CA GLY A 42 -31.65 6.87 -7.61
C GLY A 42 -30.80 7.35 -6.43
N GLU A 43 -30.84 6.65 -5.30
CA GLU A 43 -30.03 6.95 -4.13
C GLU A 43 -28.52 6.76 -4.37
N ALA A 44 -28.08 5.68 -5.07
CA ALA A 44 -26.69 5.49 -5.40
C ALA A 44 -26.12 6.60 -6.30
N LYS A 45 -26.96 7.11 -7.25
CA LYS A 45 -26.57 8.28 -8.07
C LYS A 45 -26.47 9.55 -7.24
N ALA A 46 -27.37 9.72 -6.26
CA ALA A 46 -27.33 10.90 -5.36
C ALA A 46 -26.09 10.87 -4.44
N LEU A 47 -25.67 9.71 -3.93
CA LEU A 47 -24.42 9.55 -3.19
C LEU A 47 -23.20 9.90 -4.05
N GLU A 48 -23.16 9.41 -5.29
CA GLU A 48 -22.09 9.76 -6.24
C GLU A 48 -22.10 11.25 -6.56
N GLN A 49 -23.28 11.87 -6.66
CA GLN A 49 -23.42 13.31 -6.83
C GLN A 49 -22.85 14.08 -5.64
N LEU A 50 -23.19 13.70 -4.39
CA LEU A 50 -22.60 14.31 -3.18
C LEU A 50 -21.08 14.25 -3.21
N ARG A 51 -20.53 13.08 -3.52
CA ARG A 51 -19.08 12.88 -3.62
C ARG A 51 -18.44 13.74 -4.71
N SER A 52 -19.04 13.78 -5.90
CA SER A 52 -18.51 14.56 -7.02
C SER A 52 -18.49 16.08 -6.73
N MET A 53 -19.54 16.59 -6.07
CA MET A 53 -19.64 18.00 -5.69
C MET A 53 -18.66 18.43 -4.59
N THR A 54 -18.21 17.48 -3.74
CA THR A 54 -17.29 17.77 -2.62
C THR A 54 -15.83 17.42 -2.94
N ARG A 55 -15.57 16.91 -4.15
CA ARG A 55 -14.23 16.49 -4.56
C ARG A 55 -13.22 17.62 -4.43
N GLY A 56 -12.03 17.29 -3.86
CA GLY A 56 -10.98 18.28 -3.63
C GLY A 56 -11.32 19.34 -2.59
N GLY A 57 -12.26 19.07 -1.68
CA GLY A 57 -12.65 19.99 -0.61
C GLY A 57 -13.59 21.13 -1.04
N VAL A 58 -14.15 21.04 -2.25
CA VAL A 58 -15.13 22.03 -2.75
C VAL A 58 -16.38 21.96 -1.89
N MET A 59 -16.96 23.12 -1.57
CA MET A 59 -18.26 23.22 -0.89
C MET A 59 -19.33 23.54 -1.93
N PRO A 60 -20.33 22.65 -2.11
CA PRO A 60 -21.46 22.91 -3.01
C PRO A 60 -22.41 23.96 -2.42
N SER A 61 -23.35 24.46 -3.25
CA SER A 61 -24.44 25.28 -2.76
C SER A 61 -25.34 24.50 -1.79
N GLU A 62 -25.73 25.14 -0.67
CA GLU A 62 -26.60 24.53 0.36
C GLU A 62 -27.95 24.09 -0.22
N ASP A 63 -28.53 24.89 -1.14
CA ASP A 63 -29.81 24.58 -1.78
C ASP A 63 -29.78 23.28 -2.61
N VAL A 64 -28.65 23.02 -3.28
CA VAL A 64 -28.50 21.76 -4.05
C VAL A 64 -28.45 20.55 -3.12
N VAL A 65 -27.71 20.67 -2.01
CA VAL A 65 -27.62 19.59 -1.01
C VAL A 65 -28.93 19.40 -0.28
N ALA A 66 -29.69 20.49 0.01
CA ALA A 66 -31.02 20.44 0.63
C ALA A 66 -32.04 19.71 -0.24
N ARG A 67 -31.98 19.88 -1.56
CA ARG A 67 -32.83 19.10 -2.48
C ARG A 67 -32.51 17.61 -2.41
N ILE A 68 -31.23 17.23 -2.43
CA ILE A 68 -30.84 15.82 -2.30
C ILE A 68 -31.37 15.24 -0.98
N GLU A 69 -31.28 15.97 0.13
CA GLU A 69 -31.83 15.55 1.42
C GLU A 69 -33.34 15.31 1.35
N SER A 70 -34.09 16.21 0.68
CA SER A 70 -35.55 16.11 0.56
C SER A 70 -36.01 15.03 -0.42
N ASP A 71 -35.24 14.76 -1.46
CA ASP A 71 -35.58 13.76 -2.48
C ASP A 71 -35.39 12.31 -1.96
N PHE A 72 -34.57 12.11 -0.93
CA PHE A 72 -34.30 10.80 -0.34
C PHE A 72 -34.55 10.75 1.18
N PRO A 73 -35.76 11.05 1.66
CA PRO A 73 -36.05 11.16 3.09
C PRO A 73 -35.80 9.84 3.84
N ASN A 74 -35.27 9.94 5.06
CA ASN A 74 -34.96 8.79 5.94
C ASN A 74 -33.97 7.75 5.39
N THR A 75 -33.10 8.17 4.47
CA THR A 75 -32.03 7.33 3.92
C THR A 75 -30.65 7.73 4.43
N LEU A 76 -29.63 6.92 4.12
CA LEU A 76 -28.22 7.25 4.32
C LEU A 76 -27.86 8.58 3.62
N THR A 77 -28.33 8.74 2.37
CA THR A 77 -28.07 9.94 1.57
C THR A 77 -28.61 11.19 2.24
N ALA A 78 -29.82 11.15 2.79
CA ALA A 78 -30.38 12.28 3.54
C ALA A 78 -29.57 12.60 4.81
N GLY A 79 -29.13 11.58 5.55
CA GLY A 79 -28.27 11.78 6.72
C GLY A 79 -26.92 12.44 6.38
N LEU A 80 -26.27 12.00 5.31
CA LEU A 80 -25.01 12.56 4.82
C LEU A 80 -25.19 13.98 4.25
N ALA A 81 -26.26 14.20 3.48
CA ALA A 81 -26.62 15.54 2.97
C ALA A 81 -26.85 16.52 4.12
N ARG A 82 -27.50 16.10 5.19
CA ARG A 82 -27.73 16.93 6.39
C ARG A 82 -26.43 17.33 7.07
N ILE A 83 -25.48 16.40 7.24
CA ILE A 83 -24.14 16.70 7.79
C ILE A 83 -23.41 17.68 6.86
N LEU A 84 -23.47 17.48 5.54
CA LEU A 84 -22.82 18.39 4.59
C LEU A 84 -23.44 19.80 4.62
N ARG A 85 -24.75 19.93 4.72
CA ARG A 85 -25.44 21.20 4.91
C ARG A 85 -24.97 21.91 6.19
N ALA A 86 -24.90 21.17 7.30
CA ALA A 86 -24.37 21.72 8.55
C ALA A 86 -22.93 22.22 8.38
N ARG A 87 -22.06 21.50 7.68
CA ARG A 87 -20.69 21.96 7.38
C ARG A 87 -20.68 23.23 6.54
N ILE A 88 -21.54 23.33 5.52
CA ILE A 88 -21.66 24.53 4.68
C ILE A 88 -22.03 25.71 5.56
N LYS A 89 -23.07 25.58 6.39
CA LYS A 89 -23.53 26.67 7.30
C LYS A 89 -22.43 27.07 8.28
N ILE A 90 -21.78 26.14 8.95
CA ILE A 90 -20.65 26.39 9.86
C ILE A 90 -19.51 27.14 9.13
N LYS A 91 -19.17 26.74 7.92
CA LYS A 91 -18.12 27.39 7.12
C LYS A 91 -18.51 28.83 6.73
N MET A 92 -19.79 29.10 6.55
CA MET A 92 -20.34 30.45 6.27
C MET A 92 -20.55 31.32 7.53
N GLY A 93 -20.24 30.78 8.72
CA GLY A 93 -20.44 31.48 10.00
C GLY A 93 -21.83 31.31 10.60
N ASP A 94 -22.77 30.63 9.94
CA ASP A 94 -24.08 30.28 10.50
C ASP A 94 -23.96 29.08 11.45
N PHE A 95 -23.32 29.30 12.60
CA PHE A 95 -23.11 28.24 13.60
C PHE A 95 -24.45 27.76 14.19
N ALA A 96 -25.40 28.65 14.41
CA ALA A 96 -26.73 28.30 14.96
C ALA A 96 -27.48 27.36 13.99
N GLY A 97 -27.53 27.69 12.70
CA GLY A 97 -28.13 26.84 11.69
C GLY A 97 -27.41 25.49 11.56
N GLY A 98 -26.07 25.49 11.65
CA GLY A 98 -25.27 24.26 11.65
C GLY A 98 -25.58 23.35 12.84
N ILE A 99 -25.67 23.91 14.06
CA ILE A 99 -26.02 23.19 15.29
C ILE A 99 -27.41 22.54 15.17
N ALA A 100 -28.40 23.28 14.67
CA ALA A 100 -29.77 22.78 14.50
C ALA A 100 -29.84 21.56 13.53
N LEU A 101 -29.03 21.56 12.45
CA LEU A 101 -28.95 20.46 11.53
C LEU A 101 -28.27 19.23 12.13
N LEU A 102 -27.23 19.41 12.97
CA LEU A 102 -26.49 18.35 13.61
C LEU A 102 -27.24 17.70 14.77
N ASP A 103 -28.22 18.39 15.36
CA ASP A 103 -29.10 17.85 16.40
C ASP A 103 -30.26 17.05 15.78
N SER A 104 -29.92 15.92 15.14
CA SER A 104 -30.88 15.12 14.38
C SER A 104 -30.74 13.64 14.65
N SER A 105 -31.88 12.98 14.93
CA SER A 105 -31.97 11.54 15.02
C SER A 105 -31.62 10.87 13.70
N LEU A 106 -31.94 11.49 12.56
CA LEU A 106 -31.62 10.99 11.22
C LEU A 106 -30.14 10.63 11.04
N ILE A 107 -29.24 11.51 11.52
CA ILE A 107 -27.81 11.27 11.44
C ILE A 107 -27.44 10.03 12.25
N ARG A 108 -27.90 9.94 13.49
CA ARG A 108 -27.62 8.80 14.38
C ARG A 108 -28.21 7.50 13.86
N ASP A 109 -29.41 7.55 13.30
CA ASP A 109 -30.19 6.37 12.94
C ASP A 109 -29.83 5.85 11.53
N ARG A 110 -29.29 6.69 10.65
CA ARG A 110 -29.02 6.36 9.23
C ARG A 110 -27.56 6.46 8.82
N THR A 111 -26.67 6.99 9.66
CA THR A 111 -25.24 7.08 9.35
C THR A 111 -24.38 6.47 10.46
N ALA A 112 -23.15 6.13 10.13
CA ALA A 112 -22.14 5.75 11.10
C ALA A 112 -21.38 6.95 11.70
N LEU A 113 -21.84 8.20 11.45
CA LEU A 113 -21.13 9.44 11.75
C LEU A 113 -21.68 10.21 12.97
N GLY A 114 -22.39 9.52 13.88
CA GLY A 114 -22.94 10.18 15.07
C GLY A 114 -21.88 10.83 15.97
N ASP A 115 -20.72 10.21 16.11
CA ASP A 115 -19.57 10.73 16.85
C ASP A 115 -18.98 11.98 16.16
N TYR A 116 -18.86 11.98 14.86
CA TYR A 116 -18.39 13.13 14.08
C TYR A 116 -19.38 14.30 14.11
N ALA A 117 -20.68 14.00 14.07
CA ALA A 117 -21.71 15.03 14.20
C ALA A 117 -21.67 15.72 15.57
N LEU A 118 -21.51 14.96 16.68
CA LEU A 118 -21.32 15.53 18.02
C LEU A 118 -20.07 16.39 18.11
N LEU A 119 -18.94 15.95 17.53
CA LEU A 119 -17.70 16.74 17.48
C LEU A 119 -17.90 18.07 16.75
N MET A 120 -18.56 18.03 15.58
CA MET A 120 -18.83 19.24 14.80
C MET A 120 -19.77 20.19 15.54
N ARG A 121 -20.78 19.65 16.20
CA ARG A 121 -21.75 20.43 16.99
C ARG A 121 -21.05 21.09 18.18
N ALA A 122 -20.26 20.36 18.94
CA ALA A 122 -19.50 20.90 20.07
C ALA A 122 -18.60 22.06 19.64
N ARG A 123 -17.85 21.91 18.55
CA ARG A 123 -17.01 22.98 18.00
C ARG A 123 -17.80 24.20 17.55
N ALA A 124 -18.99 24.02 16.97
CA ALA A 124 -19.85 25.12 16.59
C ALA A 124 -20.45 25.85 17.83
N LEU A 125 -20.78 25.12 18.90
CA LEU A 125 -21.20 25.69 20.19
C LEU A 125 -20.08 26.52 20.84
N GLU A 126 -18.82 26.07 20.76
CA GLU A 126 -17.69 26.89 21.22
C GLU A 126 -17.60 28.24 20.47
N GLN A 127 -17.80 28.24 19.14
CA GLN A 127 -17.78 29.50 18.37
C GLN A 127 -18.85 30.48 18.81
N LEU A 128 -19.97 29.98 19.33
CA LEU A 128 -21.05 30.80 19.93
C LEU A 128 -20.84 31.07 21.43
N SER A 129 -19.71 30.70 22.01
CA SER A 129 -19.40 30.78 23.45
C SER A 129 -20.42 30.05 24.35
N ARG A 130 -21.13 29.02 23.78
CA ARG A 130 -22.07 28.15 24.51
C ARG A 130 -21.32 27.00 25.16
N ARG A 131 -20.39 27.33 26.06
CA ARG A 131 -19.37 26.39 26.60
C ARG A 131 -19.96 25.18 27.31
N THR A 132 -20.97 25.40 28.18
CA THR A 132 -21.62 24.31 28.92
C THR A 132 -22.20 23.24 28.00
N GLU A 133 -22.82 23.68 26.89
CA GLU A 133 -23.40 22.76 25.93
C GLU A 133 -22.32 22.05 25.07
N ALA A 134 -21.28 22.79 24.71
CA ALA A 134 -20.12 22.20 23.99
C ALA A 134 -19.47 21.08 24.83
N ARG A 135 -19.23 21.32 26.12
CA ARG A 135 -18.71 20.32 27.04
C ARG A 135 -19.62 19.11 27.17
N ALA A 136 -20.94 19.33 27.31
CA ALA A 136 -21.94 18.24 27.33
C ALA A 136 -21.88 17.37 26.08
N ASP A 137 -21.64 17.95 24.89
CA ASP A 137 -21.47 17.20 23.66
C ASP A 137 -20.16 16.42 23.61
N TYR A 138 -19.05 16.98 24.11
CA TYR A 138 -17.78 16.25 24.22
C TYR A 138 -17.87 15.05 25.16
N GLU A 139 -18.52 15.24 26.33
CA GLU A 139 -18.79 14.14 27.28
C GLU A 139 -19.70 13.08 26.65
N LYS A 140 -20.76 13.50 25.96
CA LYS A 140 -21.68 12.59 25.26
C LYS A 140 -20.99 11.79 24.18
N LEU A 141 -20.08 12.43 23.41
CA LEU A 141 -19.26 11.74 22.42
C LEU A 141 -18.40 10.64 23.05
N ALA A 142 -17.65 10.99 24.10
CA ALA A 142 -16.78 10.02 24.77
C ALA A 142 -17.54 8.87 25.44
N ARG A 143 -18.72 9.15 26.00
CA ARG A 143 -19.57 8.16 26.68
C ARG A 143 -20.28 7.23 25.69
N ASN A 144 -20.88 7.78 24.62
CA ASN A 144 -21.71 7.02 23.70
C ASN A 144 -20.90 6.34 22.57
N TYR A 145 -19.68 6.84 22.30
CA TYR A 145 -18.78 6.34 21.25
C TYR A 145 -17.35 6.12 21.79
N PRO A 146 -17.18 5.25 22.80
CA PRO A 146 -15.87 5.08 23.47
C PRO A 146 -14.77 4.51 22.55
N THR A 147 -15.16 3.82 21.46
CA THR A 147 -14.25 3.29 20.43
C THR A 147 -13.93 4.27 19.31
N SER A 148 -14.59 5.43 19.30
CA SER A 148 -14.33 6.50 18.32
C SER A 148 -12.92 7.05 18.47
N MET A 149 -12.26 7.28 17.35
CA MET A 149 -10.99 8.02 17.33
C MET A 149 -11.11 9.42 17.91
N ARG A 150 -12.32 9.97 17.93
CA ARG A 150 -12.61 11.34 18.41
C ARG A 150 -12.85 11.40 19.92
N ALA A 151 -13.09 10.27 20.58
CA ALA A 151 -13.37 10.24 22.02
C ALA A 151 -12.24 10.84 22.86
N GLY A 152 -11.00 10.45 22.61
CA GLY A 152 -9.84 11.01 23.32
C GLY A 152 -9.63 12.50 23.06
N HIS A 153 -9.85 12.96 21.83
CA HIS A 153 -9.81 14.39 21.47
C HIS A 153 -10.90 15.19 22.21
N ALA A 154 -12.12 14.66 22.25
CA ALA A 154 -13.24 15.29 22.95
C ALA A 154 -12.95 15.49 24.45
N LEU A 155 -12.44 14.43 25.12
CA LEU A 155 -12.06 14.51 26.54
C LEU A 155 -10.92 15.50 26.80
N ARG A 156 -9.92 15.57 25.92
CA ARG A 156 -8.85 16.56 26.07
C ARG A 156 -9.36 17.99 25.88
N ARG A 157 -10.25 18.22 24.88
CA ARG A 157 -10.81 19.54 24.68
C ARG A 157 -11.71 19.97 25.85
N ASP A 158 -12.53 19.07 26.38
CA ASP A 158 -13.30 19.33 27.62
C ASP A 158 -12.39 19.69 28.81
N ALA A 159 -11.27 18.97 28.95
CA ALA A 159 -10.26 19.28 29.99
C ALA A 159 -9.64 20.67 29.81
N GLU A 160 -9.31 21.07 28.57
CA GLU A 160 -8.82 22.43 28.28
C GLU A 160 -9.85 23.49 28.69
N MET A 161 -11.12 23.27 28.35
CA MET A 161 -12.20 24.19 28.70
C MET A 161 -12.39 24.33 30.21
N LEU A 162 -12.26 23.21 30.96
CA LEU A 162 -12.26 23.23 32.43
C LEU A 162 -11.11 24.07 33.00
N MET A 163 -9.92 23.97 32.42
CA MET A 163 -8.78 24.79 32.83
C MET A 163 -9.02 26.28 32.55
N GLU A 164 -9.58 26.61 31.37
CA GLU A 164 -9.96 27.98 31.00
C GLU A 164 -11.02 28.57 31.95
N GLU A 165 -11.88 27.73 32.52
CA GLU A 165 -12.93 28.08 33.48
C GLU A 165 -12.49 28.07 34.94
N ASN A 166 -11.18 27.93 35.21
CA ASN A 166 -10.59 27.77 36.54
C ASN A 166 -11.08 26.51 37.31
N GLN A 167 -11.52 25.50 36.63
CA GLN A 167 -11.97 24.20 37.17
C GLN A 167 -10.90 23.10 37.01
N ALA A 168 -9.61 23.46 37.05
CA ALA A 168 -8.49 22.56 36.80
C ALA A 168 -8.49 21.31 37.70
N ALA A 169 -9.07 21.36 38.91
CA ALA A 169 -9.17 20.21 39.79
C ALA A 169 -9.94 19.01 39.23
N ALA A 170 -10.85 19.25 38.24
CA ALA A 170 -11.62 18.19 37.60
C ALA A 170 -10.84 17.46 36.47
N VAL A 171 -9.81 18.08 35.89
CA VAL A 171 -9.06 17.57 34.72
C VAL A 171 -8.47 16.16 34.93
N PRO A 172 -7.81 15.87 36.10
CA PRO A 172 -7.29 14.52 36.31
C PRO A 172 -8.35 13.41 36.34
N VAL A 173 -9.58 13.78 36.72
CA VAL A 173 -10.70 12.82 36.81
C VAL A 173 -11.19 12.46 35.41
N ILE A 174 -11.46 13.44 34.57
CA ILE A 174 -11.98 13.19 33.22
C ILE A 174 -10.94 12.56 32.29
N LEU A 175 -9.65 12.83 32.49
CA LEU A 175 -8.56 12.27 31.68
C LEU A 175 -7.97 10.97 32.21
N LYS A 176 -8.52 10.41 33.29
CA LYS A 176 -7.97 9.24 34.00
C LYS A 176 -7.68 8.07 33.07
N GLU A 177 -8.64 7.73 32.20
CA GLU A 177 -8.50 6.58 31.30
C GLU A 177 -7.44 6.79 30.19
N LEU A 178 -7.32 8.04 29.69
CA LEU A 178 -6.26 8.39 28.75
C LEU A 178 -4.88 8.40 29.41
N ALA A 179 -4.81 8.94 30.61
CA ALA A 179 -3.57 8.91 31.40
C ALA A 179 -3.13 7.48 31.73
N ALA A 180 -4.07 6.57 32.05
CA ALA A 180 -3.76 5.16 32.29
C ALA A 180 -3.08 4.49 31.07
N LYS A 181 -3.43 4.92 29.85
CA LYS A 181 -2.84 4.47 28.58
C LYS A 181 -1.55 5.22 28.18
N ASN A 182 -1.02 6.09 29.04
CA ASN A 182 0.13 6.97 28.77
C ASN A 182 -0.10 7.91 27.57
N ASP A 183 -1.34 8.41 27.36
CA ASP A 183 -1.61 9.47 26.39
C ASP A 183 -0.86 10.74 26.79
N ALA A 184 0.16 11.12 26.02
CA ALA A 184 1.08 12.19 26.38
C ALA A 184 0.38 13.55 26.47
N ALA A 185 -0.57 13.83 25.58
CA ALA A 185 -1.32 15.09 25.59
C ALA A 185 -2.26 15.18 26.81
N ALA A 186 -2.92 14.08 27.17
CA ALA A 186 -3.74 14.03 28.39
C ALA A 186 -2.88 14.18 29.64
N LEU A 187 -1.73 13.51 29.71
CA LEU A 187 -0.79 13.65 30.83
C LEU A 187 -0.24 15.08 30.93
N LEU A 188 0.00 15.77 29.81
CA LEU A 188 0.45 17.16 29.80
C LEU A 188 -0.63 18.10 30.35
N LEU A 189 -1.89 17.91 29.96
CA LEU A 189 -3.02 18.67 30.51
C LEU A 189 -3.18 18.43 32.02
N ILE A 190 -3.05 17.18 32.47
CA ILE A 190 -3.06 16.83 33.91
C ILE A 190 -1.92 17.52 34.65
N ALA A 191 -0.69 17.51 34.08
CA ALA A 191 0.45 18.19 34.71
C ALA A 191 0.22 19.69 34.85
N LYS A 192 -0.28 20.35 33.80
CA LYS A 192 -0.65 21.79 33.83
C LYS A 192 -1.79 22.08 34.82
N ALA A 193 -2.77 21.18 34.91
CA ALA A 193 -3.84 21.32 35.89
C ALA A 193 -3.34 21.24 37.32
N TYR A 194 -2.40 20.36 37.64
CA TYR A 194 -1.74 20.29 38.95
C TYR A 194 -0.87 21.54 39.22
N GLU A 195 -0.17 22.08 38.20
CA GLU A 195 0.53 23.37 38.37
C GLU A 195 -0.45 24.51 38.75
N GLN A 196 -1.59 24.57 38.04
CA GLN A 196 -2.61 25.60 38.27
C GLN A 196 -3.25 25.49 39.66
N THR A 197 -3.37 24.26 40.18
CA THR A 197 -3.90 24.02 41.56
C THR A 197 -2.83 24.03 42.64
N GLY A 198 -1.56 24.27 42.29
CA GLY A 198 -0.44 24.33 43.21
C GLY A 198 0.12 22.99 43.69
N ASP A 199 -0.31 21.87 43.07
CA ASP A 199 0.20 20.53 43.44
C ASP A 199 1.44 20.17 42.58
N SER A 200 2.56 20.76 42.97
CA SER A 200 3.84 20.56 42.26
C SER A 200 4.31 19.08 42.29
N THR A 201 3.98 18.32 43.30
CA THR A 201 4.37 16.91 43.42
C THR A 201 3.69 16.06 42.34
N ARG A 202 2.37 16.22 42.18
CA ARG A 202 1.63 15.49 41.13
C ARG A 202 1.95 16.00 39.74
N ALA A 203 2.20 17.30 39.55
CA ALA A 203 2.67 17.86 38.29
C ALA A 203 4.00 17.23 37.85
N LEU A 204 4.99 17.15 38.72
CA LEU A 204 6.27 16.48 38.49
C LEU A 204 6.09 15.02 38.13
N ALA A 205 5.24 14.29 38.82
CA ALA A 205 4.97 12.90 38.53
C ALA A 205 4.37 12.70 37.10
N ALA A 206 3.46 13.59 36.68
CA ALA A 206 2.87 13.56 35.38
C ALA A 206 3.90 13.89 34.25
N TYR A 207 4.76 14.90 34.45
CA TYR A 207 5.86 15.20 33.50
C TYR A 207 6.86 14.04 33.38
N ARG A 208 7.24 13.42 34.50
CA ARG A 208 8.12 12.23 34.49
C ARG A 208 7.48 11.11 33.68
N ARG A 209 6.18 10.88 33.86
CA ARG A 209 5.46 9.85 33.15
C ARG A 209 5.48 10.07 31.64
N ILE A 210 5.31 11.30 31.16
CA ILE A 210 5.46 11.65 29.74
C ILE A 210 6.89 11.32 29.29
N TYR A 211 7.90 11.80 30.01
CA TYR A 211 9.31 11.68 29.62
C TYR A 211 9.76 10.22 29.50
N PHE A 212 9.33 9.35 30.42
CA PHE A 212 9.76 7.95 30.42
C PHE A 212 8.86 7.01 29.61
N TYR A 213 7.54 7.23 29.61
CA TYR A 213 6.59 6.30 28.98
C TYR A 213 6.09 6.74 27.59
N SER A 214 6.33 8.00 27.21
CA SER A 214 5.96 8.54 25.91
C SER A 214 7.09 9.39 25.29
N PRO A 215 8.37 8.91 25.28
CA PRO A 215 9.54 9.72 24.94
C PRO A 215 9.59 10.19 23.48
N ALA A 216 8.82 9.56 22.59
CA ALA A 216 8.72 9.92 21.18
C ALA A 216 7.62 10.94 20.89
N ALA A 217 6.74 11.22 21.87
CA ALA A 217 5.68 12.20 21.72
C ALA A 217 6.23 13.63 21.73
N SER A 218 5.56 14.57 21.03
CA SER A 218 5.92 16.00 21.00
C SER A 218 5.95 16.62 22.41
N GLU A 219 5.02 16.20 23.24
CA GLU A 219 4.86 16.63 24.64
C GLU A 219 6.05 16.27 25.54
N SER A 220 6.85 15.27 25.12
CA SER A 220 8.06 14.86 25.85
C SER A 220 9.12 15.97 25.88
N VAL A 221 9.16 16.85 24.90
CA VAL A 221 10.08 18.00 24.86
C VAL A 221 9.70 19.01 25.94
N GLU A 222 8.43 19.37 26.04
CA GLU A 222 7.93 20.28 27.07
C GLU A 222 8.08 19.64 28.46
N ALA A 223 7.77 18.36 28.62
CA ALA A 223 7.93 17.64 29.86
C ALA A 223 9.40 17.64 30.35
N GLN A 224 10.36 17.39 29.43
CA GLN A 224 11.79 17.47 29.74
C GLN A 224 12.20 18.86 30.21
N ALA A 225 11.77 19.90 29.50
CA ALA A 225 12.07 21.30 29.88
C ALA A 225 11.51 21.65 31.26
N LYS A 226 10.28 21.25 31.57
CA LYS A 226 9.63 21.45 32.87
C LYS A 226 10.34 20.70 34.01
N LEU A 227 10.73 19.44 33.78
CA LEU A 227 11.52 18.66 34.75
C LEU A 227 12.85 19.33 35.04
N SER A 228 13.55 19.84 34.06
CA SER A 228 14.81 20.56 34.21
C SER A 228 14.62 21.88 35.00
N LEU A 229 13.58 22.64 34.66
CA LEU A 229 13.26 23.90 35.35
C LEU A 229 12.90 23.70 36.82
N LEU A 230 12.24 22.61 37.14
CA LEU A 230 11.87 22.24 38.51
C LEU A 230 13.00 21.51 39.26
N ASN A 231 14.24 21.54 38.72
CA ASN A 231 15.42 20.86 39.27
C ASN A 231 15.21 19.34 39.52
N SER A 232 14.30 18.71 38.76
CA SER A 232 14.08 17.27 38.83
C SER A 232 15.10 16.54 37.97
N THR A 233 15.61 15.42 38.49
CA THR A 233 16.53 14.59 37.72
C THR A 233 15.85 13.94 36.53
N LEU A 234 16.54 13.91 35.42
CA LEU A 234 16.16 13.14 34.23
C LEU A 234 16.65 11.67 34.28
N ALA A 235 17.37 11.31 35.32
CA ALA A 235 17.76 9.93 35.54
C ALA A 235 16.52 9.08 35.91
N PRO A 236 16.42 7.84 35.37
CA PRO A 236 15.35 6.95 35.74
C PRO A 236 15.44 6.57 37.24
N ALA A 237 14.31 6.58 37.90
CA ALA A 237 14.20 6.21 39.31
C ALA A 237 14.08 4.70 39.51
N SER A 238 13.71 3.97 38.48
CA SER A 238 13.54 2.52 38.51
C SER A 238 14.02 1.87 37.20
N SER A 239 14.24 0.56 37.27
CA SER A 239 14.51 -0.27 36.08
C SER A 239 13.36 -0.22 35.09
N GLU A 240 12.11 -0.11 35.55
CA GLU A 240 10.92 0.01 34.69
C GLU A 240 10.93 1.30 33.87
N GLU A 241 11.17 2.46 34.50
CA GLU A 241 11.29 3.73 33.76
C GLU A 241 12.39 3.67 32.72
N ALA A 242 13.57 3.12 33.07
CA ALA A 242 14.72 3.04 32.17
C ALA A 242 14.44 2.19 30.95
N ILE A 243 13.91 0.98 31.14
CA ILE A 243 13.67 0.04 30.04
C ILE A 243 12.48 0.46 29.20
N THR A 244 11.40 0.97 29.81
CA THR A 244 10.23 1.44 29.09
C THR A 244 10.59 2.60 28.16
N ARG A 245 11.41 3.54 28.62
CA ARG A 245 11.89 4.63 27.74
C ARG A 245 12.67 4.10 26.53
N ALA A 246 13.58 3.16 26.77
CA ALA A 246 14.39 2.56 25.71
C ALA A 246 13.50 1.80 24.71
N ASP A 247 12.56 1.02 25.20
CA ASP A 247 11.61 0.26 24.37
C ASP A 247 10.71 1.18 23.53
N LYS A 248 10.18 2.26 24.11
CA LYS A 248 9.34 3.22 23.39
C LYS A 248 10.10 3.99 22.31
N LEU A 249 11.37 4.30 22.54
CA LEU A 249 12.24 4.90 21.53
C LEU A 249 12.57 3.90 20.41
N TYR A 250 12.77 2.62 20.74
CA TYR A 250 12.94 1.55 19.75
C TYR A 250 11.68 1.35 18.89
N GLU A 251 10.50 1.25 19.50
CA GLU A 251 9.21 1.13 18.81
C GLU A 251 8.95 2.32 17.87
N ALA A 252 9.34 3.52 18.28
CA ALA A 252 9.29 4.74 17.47
C ALA A 252 10.39 4.84 16.39
N LYS A 253 11.23 3.81 16.24
CA LYS A 253 12.37 3.75 15.32
C LYS A 253 13.41 4.86 15.52
N ARG A 254 13.44 5.48 16.72
CA ARG A 254 14.48 6.42 17.13
C ARG A 254 15.71 5.64 17.61
N TYR A 255 16.31 4.89 16.70
CA TYR A 255 17.30 3.86 17.03
C TYR A 255 18.54 4.38 17.73
N ASN A 256 19.09 5.54 17.34
CA ASN A 256 20.23 6.12 18.06
C ASN A 256 19.91 6.44 19.51
N ASP A 257 18.73 7.04 19.75
CA ASP A 257 18.29 7.39 21.10
C ASP A 257 17.99 6.12 21.91
N ALA A 258 17.40 5.10 21.26
CA ALA A 258 17.13 3.81 21.88
C ALA A 258 18.42 3.11 22.34
N VAL A 259 19.47 3.07 21.49
CA VAL A 259 20.78 2.51 21.89
C VAL A 259 21.34 3.20 23.12
N SER A 260 21.25 4.54 23.16
CA SER A 260 21.72 5.33 24.30
C SER A 260 20.91 5.05 25.57
N ALA A 261 19.56 4.97 25.43
CA ALA A 261 18.66 4.68 26.56
C ALA A 261 18.86 3.26 27.11
N TYR A 262 19.01 2.25 26.24
CA TYR A 262 19.36 0.89 26.69
C TYR A 262 20.72 0.85 27.38
N THR A 263 21.71 1.57 26.88
CA THR A 263 23.05 1.62 27.49
C THR A 263 22.98 2.22 28.88
N ASP A 264 22.21 3.31 29.06
CA ASP A 264 22.00 3.92 30.37
C ASP A 264 21.24 2.96 31.31
N ALA A 265 20.18 2.29 30.83
CA ALA A 265 19.43 1.30 31.57
C ALA A 265 20.34 0.16 32.05
N PHE A 266 21.16 -0.41 31.18
CA PHE A 266 22.07 -1.51 31.47
C PHE A 266 23.17 -1.13 32.48
N THR A 267 23.63 0.11 32.40
CA THR A 267 24.67 0.62 33.31
C THR A 267 24.12 0.85 34.72
N ARG A 268 22.88 1.34 34.82
CA ARG A 268 22.27 1.69 36.11
C ARG A 268 21.59 0.52 36.81
N PHE A 269 20.99 -0.37 36.03
CA PHE A 269 20.11 -1.43 36.53
C PHE A 269 20.45 -2.77 35.86
N SER A 270 21.35 -3.55 36.45
CA SER A 270 21.75 -4.86 35.91
C SER A 270 20.58 -5.78 35.56
N PRO A 271 19.44 -5.84 36.30
CA PRO A 271 18.30 -6.69 35.91
C PRO A 271 17.63 -6.31 34.58
N THR A 272 17.91 -5.12 34.02
CA THR A 272 17.36 -4.72 32.71
C THR A 272 18.05 -5.39 31.52
N GLN A 273 19.19 -6.05 31.73
CA GLN A 273 19.96 -6.74 30.70
C GLN A 273 19.33 -8.09 30.30
N THR A 274 18.03 -8.10 30.02
CA THR A 274 17.32 -9.29 29.55
C THR A 274 17.70 -9.63 28.11
N PRO A 275 17.56 -10.90 27.66
CA PRO A 275 17.80 -11.27 26.27
C PRO A 275 17.03 -10.39 25.28
N GLN A 276 15.76 -10.09 25.55
CA GLN A 276 14.94 -9.22 24.72
C GLN A 276 15.48 -7.79 24.64
N ALA A 277 15.89 -7.19 25.75
CA ALA A 277 16.46 -5.85 25.77
C ALA A 277 17.81 -5.79 25.02
N GLN A 278 18.66 -6.83 25.18
CA GLN A 278 19.89 -6.98 24.42
C GLN A 278 19.62 -7.11 22.93
N LEU A 279 18.61 -7.91 22.54
CA LEU A 279 18.20 -8.05 21.14
C LEU A 279 17.75 -6.69 20.56
N ARG A 280 16.83 -6.00 21.23
CA ARG A 280 16.32 -4.69 20.77
C ARG A 280 17.45 -3.66 20.65
N ARG A 281 18.37 -3.59 21.62
CA ARG A 281 19.55 -2.73 21.54
C ARG A 281 20.44 -3.10 20.35
N GLY A 282 20.68 -4.39 20.11
CA GLY A 282 21.46 -4.91 19.00
C GLY A 282 20.84 -4.59 17.64
N ILE A 283 19.52 -4.76 17.50
CA ILE A 283 18.76 -4.39 16.28
C ILE A 283 18.81 -2.87 16.06
N ALA A 284 18.60 -2.06 17.11
CA ALA A 284 18.68 -0.61 17.01
C ALA A 284 20.07 -0.15 16.57
N ALA A 285 21.13 -0.76 17.12
CA ALA A 285 22.52 -0.50 16.76
C ALA A 285 22.81 -0.88 15.30
N SER A 286 22.33 -2.05 14.84
CA SER A 286 22.45 -2.49 13.44
C SER A 286 21.73 -1.52 12.49
N SER A 287 20.52 -1.08 12.85
CA SER A 287 19.70 -0.14 12.08
C SER A 287 20.35 1.26 11.98
N SER A 288 21.13 1.63 13.00
CA SER A 288 21.91 2.89 13.06
C SER A 288 23.33 2.73 12.51
N LYS A 289 23.67 1.57 11.97
CA LYS A 289 25.04 1.21 11.47
C LYS A 289 26.14 1.28 12.56
N ARG A 290 25.76 1.13 13.81
CA ARG A 290 26.66 1.07 14.98
C ARG A 290 27.06 -0.40 15.22
N TRP A 291 27.82 -0.98 14.28
CA TRP A 291 28.13 -2.41 14.24
C TRP A 291 28.84 -2.94 15.49
N PRO A 292 29.83 -2.24 16.11
CA PRO A 292 30.44 -2.71 17.36
C PRO A 292 29.43 -2.83 18.50
N ASP A 293 28.51 -1.87 18.66
CA ASP A 293 27.44 -1.93 19.67
C ASP A 293 26.47 -3.09 19.40
N ALA A 294 26.17 -3.34 18.12
CA ALA A 294 25.33 -4.46 17.72
C ALA A 294 25.99 -5.79 18.12
N VAL A 295 27.24 -5.99 17.73
CA VAL A 295 28.00 -7.21 18.10
C VAL A 295 28.04 -7.40 19.61
N GLN A 296 28.40 -6.36 20.37
CA GLN A 296 28.44 -6.41 21.84
C GLN A 296 27.12 -6.89 22.44
N SER A 297 25.98 -6.29 22.03
CA SER A 297 24.68 -6.64 22.59
C SER A 297 24.24 -8.06 22.24
N LEU A 298 24.35 -8.39 20.94
CA LEU A 298 23.82 -9.65 20.41
C LEU A 298 24.64 -10.85 20.87
N SER A 299 25.97 -10.69 21.08
CA SER A 299 26.83 -11.76 21.59
C SER A 299 26.52 -12.12 23.04
N ASN A 300 25.99 -11.19 23.82
CA ASN A 300 25.66 -11.41 25.22
C ASN A 300 24.36 -12.18 25.44
N ILE A 301 23.60 -12.48 24.36
CA ILE A 301 22.34 -13.23 24.47
C ILE A 301 22.67 -14.72 24.66
N PRO A 302 22.18 -15.35 25.75
CA PRO A 302 22.44 -16.75 26.02
C PRO A 302 21.96 -17.68 24.90
N SER A 303 22.65 -18.82 24.70
CA SER A 303 22.27 -19.82 23.69
C SER A 303 20.92 -20.48 23.96
N SER A 304 20.44 -20.45 25.20
CA SER A 304 19.15 -20.98 25.62
C SER A 304 17.98 -19.99 25.52
N ALA A 305 18.24 -18.73 25.15
CA ALA A 305 17.19 -17.71 25.03
C ALA A 305 16.41 -17.84 23.71
N ASP A 306 15.12 -17.57 23.75
CA ASP A 306 14.24 -17.57 22.57
C ASP A 306 14.70 -16.55 21.51
N GLU A 307 15.31 -15.46 21.93
CA GLU A 307 15.86 -14.40 21.09
C GLU A 307 17.16 -14.80 20.36
N ARG A 308 17.76 -15.92 20.72
CA ARG A 308 19.07 -16.32 20.17
C ARG A 308 19.09 -16.48 18.66
N ALA A 309 18.03 -17.02 18.07
CA ALA A 309 17.94 -17.20 16.62
C ALA A 309 18.01 -15.86 15.85
N GLU A 310 17.24 -14.89 16.30
CA GLU A 310 17.23 -13.56 15.70
C GLU A 310 18.54 -12.81 15.96
N ALA A 311 19.10 -12.97 17.15
CA ALA A 311 20.40 -12.40 17.51
C ALA A 311 21.52 -12.90 16.57
N LEU A 312 21.57 -14.21 16.29
CA LEU A 312 22.56 -14.80 15.37
C LEU A 312 22.37 -14.29 13.94
N PHE A 313 21.15 -14.05 13.50
CA PHE A 313 20.90 -13.42 12.19
C PHE A 313 21.54 -12.02 12.10
N TYR A 314 21.31 -11.14 13.09
CA TYR A 314 21.88 -9.78 13.09
C TYR A 314 23.40 -9.81 13.34
N LEU A 315 23.93 -10.76 14.12
CA LEU A 315 25.39 -10.99 14.25
C LEU A 315 26.01 -11.38 12.91
N THR A 316 25.37 -12.31 12.18
CA THR A 316 25.82 -12.68 10.83
C THR A 316 25.90 -11.46 9.92
N GLN A 317 24.88 -10.60 9.95
CA GLN A 317 24.86 -9.37 9.17
C GLN A 317 26.00 -8.41 9.57
N ALA A 318 26.22 -8.21 10.88
CA ALA A 318 27.27 -7.33 11.38
C ALA A 318 28.66 -7.81 10.95
N TYR A 319 28.95 -9.11 11.09
CA TYR A 319 30.21 -9.68 10.66
C TYR A 319 30.39 -9.64 9.14
N ALA A 320 29.33 -9.92 8.37
CA ALA A 320 29.38 -9.83 6.91
C ALA A 320 29.67 -8.40 6.41
N VAL A 321 29.05 -7.38 7.01
CA VAL A 321 29.35 -5.97 6.69
C VAL A 321 30.80 -5.61 7.00
N ALA A 322 31.36 -6.15 8.08
CA ALA A 322 32.76 -6.01 8.43
C ALA A 322 33.73 -6.91 7.59
N ARG A 323 33.18 -7.68 6.63
CA ARG A 323 33.90 -8.68 5.82
C ARG A 323 34.62 -9.76 6.64
N GLN A 324 34.13 -10.02 7.86
CA GLN A 324 34.60 -11.10 8.73
C GLN A 324 33.86 -12.40 8.38
N TRP A 325 34.15 -12.95 7.19
CA TRP A 325 33.40 -14.05 6.62
C TRP A 325 33.42 -15.30 7.48
N ASP A 326 34.53 -15.62 8.14
CA ASP A 326 34.65 -16.78 9.03
C ASP A 326 33.75 -16.65 10.25
N MET A 327 33.65 -15.44 10.83
CA MET A 327 32.73 -15.16 11.94
C MET A 327 31.27 -15.26 11.49
N ALA A 328 30.94 -14.73 10.31
CA ALA A 328 29.60 -14.87 9.74
C ALA A 328 29.24 -16.35 9.52
N ARG A 329 30.17 -17.19 9.03
CA ARG A 329 29.98 -18.64 8.86
C ARG A 329 29.82 -19.36 10.20
N SER A 330 30.61 -18.97 11.19
CA SER A 330 30.50 -19.54 12.55
C SER A 330 29.14 -19.27 13.19
N THR A 331 28.63 -18.04 13.05
CA THR A 331 27.29 -17.71 13.55
C THR A 331 26.17 -18.44 12.81
N ILE A 332 26.29 -18.61 11.49
CA ILE A 332 25.36 -19.42 10.69
C ILE A 332 25.44 -20.88 11.13
N ALA A 333 26.64 -21.42 11.35
CA ALA A 333 26.80 -22.81 11.79
C ALA A 333 26.17 -23.04 13.17
N GLU A 334 26.35 -22.12 14.11
CA GLU A 334 25.66 -22.15 15.40
C GLU A 334 24.14 -22.16 15.24
N LEU A 335 23.61 -21.25 14.41
CA LEU A 335 22.18 -21.13 14.17
C LEU A 335 21.60 -22.44 13.60
N ARG A 336 22.27 -23.03 12.62
CA ARG A 336 21.86 -24.31 12.03
C ARG A 336 21.93 -25.49 12.97
N LYS A 337 22.95 -25.51 13.83
CA LYS A 337 23.15 -26.63 14.78
C LYS A 337 22.18 -26.57 15.95
N SER A 338 22.00 -25.38 16.50
CA SER A 338 21.22 -25.20 17.74
C SER A 338 19.73 -24.97 17.49
N LEU A 339 19.36 -24.43 16.32
CA LEU A 339 18.00 -24.02 15.97
C LEU A 339 17.68 -24.36 14.48
N PRO A 340 17.72 -25.67 14.12
CA PRO A 340 17.65 -26.13 12.71
C PRO A 340 16.35 -25.73 12.00
N ASP A 341 15.24 -25.62 12.73
CA ASP A 341 13.91 -25.25 12.19
C ASP A 341 13.67 -23.73 12.14
N SER A 342 14.66 -22.94 12.55
CA SER A 342 14.53 -21.48 12.55
C SER A 342 14.53 -20.90 11.15
N SER A 343 13.55 -20.06 10.85
CA SER A 343 13.48 -19.29 9.59
C SER A 343 14.63 -18.29 9.43
N PHE A 344 15.36 -17.98 10.51
CA PHE A 344 16.51 -17.07 10.48
C PHE A 344 17.76 -17.69 9.81
N ALA A 345 17.88 -19.02 9.80
CA ALA A 345 19.05 -19.66 9.20
C ALA A 345 19.17 -19.42 7.69
N PRO A 346 18.14 -19.71 6.85
CA PRO A 346 18.20 -19.38 5.43
C PRO A 346 18.32 -17.87 5.18
N ARG A 347 17.65 -17.03 5.99
CA ARG A 347 17.76 -15.57 5.90
C ARG A 347 19.19 -15.08 6.15
N ALA A 348 19.88 -15.61 7.16
CA ALA A 348 21.25 -15.23 7.49
C ALA A 348 22.20 -15.57 6.34
N MET A 349 22.08 -16.77 5.76
CA MET A 349 22.91 -17.22 4.64
C MET A 349 22.71 -16.34 3.40
N VAL A 350 21.47 -16.11 3.01
CA VAL A 350 21.15 -15.28 1.84
C VAL A 350 21.59 -13.83 2.07
N ARG A 351 21.36 -13.29 3.26
CA ARG A 351 21.79 -11.92 3.60
C ARG A 351 23.31 -11.75 3.57
N ALA A 352 24.07 -12.72 4.06
CA ALA A 352 25.52 -12.72 3.96
C ALA A 352 25.99 -12.77 2.49
N GLY A 353 25.34 -13.59 1.66
CA GLY A 353 25.59 -13.65 0.22
C GLY A 353 25.32 -12.34 -0.51
N GLU A 354 24.20 -11.64 -0.21
CA GLU A 354 23.88 -10.33 -0.75
C GLU A 354 24.93 -9.28 -0.36
N ILE A 355 25.35 -9.25 0.91
CA ILE A 355 26.38 -8.33 1.39
C ILE A 355 27.72 -8.61 0.67
N ALA A 356 28.08 -9.85 0.48
CA ALA A 356 29.29 -10.24 -0.25
C ALA A 356 29.22 -9.80 -1.73
N ARG A 357 28.07 -10.02 -2.40
CA ARG A 357 27.83 -9.55 -3.78
C ARG A 357 27.96 -8.01 -3.88
N ASP A 358 27.32 -7.28 -2.97
CA ASP A 358 27.36 -5.81 -2.95
C ASP A 358 28.80 -5.30 -2.67
N ALA A 359 29.59 -6.06 -1.92
CA ALA A 359 31.01 -5.84 -1.70
C ALA A 359 31.92 -6.28 -2.87
N LYS A 360 31.30 -6.81 -3.95
CA LYS A 360 31.97 -7.37 -5.14
C LYS A 360 32.87 -8.59 -4.86
N ASP A 361 32.60 -9.30 -3.77
CA ASP A 361 33.25 -10.58 -3.44
C ASP A 361 32.36 -11.73 -3.97
N THR A 362 32.48 -11.97 -5.27
CA THR A 362 31.64 -12.94 -5.99
C THR A 362 31.83 -14.38 -5.50
N ALA A 363 33.03 -14.73 -5.04
CA ALA A 363 33.33 -16.06 -4.53
C ALA A 363 32.58 -16.33 -3.22
N GLN A 364 32.62 -15.40 -2.27
CA GLN A 364 31.90 -15.51 -1.01
C GLN A 364 30.38 -15.48 -1.24
N ALA A 365 29.91 -14.60 -2.11
CA ALA A 365 28.48 -14.53 -2.47
C ALA A 365 27.98 -15.87 -3.00
N ALA A 366 28.65 -16.44 -3.99
CA ALA A 366 28.29 -17.73 -4.58
C ALA A 366 28.35 -18.88 -3.55
N SER A 367 29.31 -18.86 -2.63
CA SER A 367 29.37 -19.85 -1.56
C SER A 367 28.17 -19.76 -0.62
N PHE A 368 27.86 -18.59 -0.10
CA PHE A 368 26.70 -18.41 0.79
C PHE A 368 25.38 -18.78 0.13
N PHE A 369 25.18 -18.42 -1.13
CA PHE A 369 23.96 -18.75 -1.88
C PHE A 369 23.84 -20.26 -2.11
N ARG A 370 24.91 -20.97 -2.51
CA ARG A 370 24.90 -22.44 -2.67
C ARG A 370 24.61 -23.14 -1.35
N ASP A 371 25.22 -22.67 -0.27
CA ASP A 371 25.01 -23.22 1.07
C ASP A 371 23.54 -23.06 1.49
N ALA A 372 22.90 -21.90 1.20
CA ALA A 372 21.50 -21.65 1.48
C ALA A 372 20.57 -22.58 0.70
N ILE A 373 20.80 -22.76 -0.60
CA ILE A 373 19.99 -23.63 -1.46
C ILE A 373 20.11 -25.08 -1.02
N ASN A 374 21.34 -25.55 -0.76
CA ASN A 374 21.58 -26.92 -0.38
C ASN A 374 21.00 -27.28 0.98
N ALA A 375 21.08 -26.34 1.93
CA ALA A 375 20.59 -26.57 3.29
C ALA A 375 19.07 -26.37 3.44
N TYR A 376 18.47 -25.46 2.66
CA TYR A 376 17.06 -25.04 2.80
C TYR A 376 16.34 -24.92 1.44
N PRO A 377 16.28 -25.99 0.64
CA PRO A 377 15.73 -25.92 -0.72
C PRO A 377 14.25 -25.52 -0.80
N GLY A 378 13.52 -25.63 0.34
CA GLY A 378 12.11 -25.21 0.43
C GLY A 378 11.88 -23.80 0.95
N ALA A 379 12.91 -23.09 1.42
CA ALA A 379 12.76 -21.76 2.00
C ALA A 379 12.48 -20.69 0.93
N GLY A 380 11.66 -19.69 1.27
CA GLY A 380 11.40 -18.54 0.39
C GLY A 380 12.66 -17.75 0.05
N GLU A 381 13.55 -17.61 1.02
CA GLU A 381 14.85 -16.95 0.87
C GLU A 381 15.78 -17.66 -0.12
N ALA A 382 15.70 -19.00 -0.21
CA ALA A 382 16.44 -19.78 -1.19
C ALA A 382 16.04 -19.42 -2.64
N ALA A 383 14.86 -18.89 -2.85
CA ALA A 383 14.40 -18.41 -4.17
C ALA A 383 15.31 -17.30 -4.70
N GLN A 384 15.67 -16.32 -3.87
CA GLN A 384 16.59 -15.25 -4.29
C GLN A 384 17.99 -15.80 -4.56
N ALA A 385 18.49 -16.66 -3.68
CA ALA A 385 19.80 -17.29 -3.85
C ALA A 385 19.87 -18.13 -5.15
N GLN A 386 18.82 -18.89 -5.45
CA GLN A 386 18.72 -19.68 -6.68
C GLN A 386 18.75 -18.79 -7.92
N PHE A 387 18.03 -17.68 -7.90
CA PHE A 387 18.03 -16.71 -9.00
C PHE A 387 19.42 -16.09 -9.20
N GLU A 388 20.10 -15.69 -8.13
CA GLU A 388 21.44 -15.09 -8.21
C GLU A 388 22.49 -16.06 -8.81
N ILE A 389 22.43 -17.34 -8.45
CA ILE A 389 23.33 -18.37 -9.05
C ILE A 389 23.01 -18.61 -10.52
N ALA A 390 21.71 -18.67 -10.85
CA ALA A 390 21.27 -18.82 -12.23
C ALA A 390 21.73 -17.63 -13.08
N TRP A 391 21.61 -16.43 -12.54
CA TRP A 391 22.08 -15.21 -13.20
C TRP A 391 23.61 -15.18 -13.39
N ALA A 392 24.37 -15.64 -12.39
CA ALA A 392 25.83 -15.79 -12.53
C ALA A 392 26.24 -16.76 -13.64
N ALA A 393 25.48 -17.85 -13.84
CA ALA A 393 25.70 -18.77 -14.96
C ALA A 393 25.37 -18.11 -16.31
N HIS A 394 24.30 -17.31 -16.37
CA HIS A 394 23.96 -16.49 -17.54
C HIS A 394 25.09 -15.50 -17.91
N ASP A 395 25.59 -14.73 -16.94
CA ASP A 395 26.70 -13.79 -17.13
C ASP A 395 28.00 -14.48 -17.61
N ALA A 396 28.23 -15.71 -17.13
CA ALA A 396 29.32 -16.56 -17.59
C ALA A 396 29.08 -17.18 -18.98
N LYS A 397 27.92 -16.95 -19.60
CA LYS A 397 27.47 -17.56 -20.87
C LYS A 397 27.34 -19.07 -20.83
N ASP A 398 27.25 -19.67 -19.64
CA ASP A 398 26.87 -21.09 -19.49
C ASP A 398 25.34 -21.21 -19.59
N TYR A 399 24.84 -21.06 -20.83
CA TYR A 399 23.41 -21.05 -21.10
C TYR A 399 22.73 -22.39 -20.78
N GLN A 400 23.47 -23.50 -20.84
CA GLN A 400 22.95 -24.80 -20.44
C GLN A 400 22.64 -24.82 -18.94
N GLN A 401 23.59 -24.38 -18.12
CA GLN A 401 23.41 -24.32 -16.66
C GLN A 401 22.40 -23.27 -16.27
N SER A 402 22.48 -22.06 -16.86
CA SER A 402 21.53 -20.97 -16.59
C SER A 402 20.09 -21.38 -16.89
N SER A 403 19.82 -21.96 -18.06
CA SER A 403 18.48 -22.42 -18.44
C SER A 403 17.92 -23.47 -17.47
N ASN A 404 18.74 -24.42 -17.03
CA ASN A 404 18.33 -25.43 -16.06
C ASN A 404 17.94 -24.77 -14.72
N LEU A 405 18.81 -23.90 -14.18
CA LEU A 405 18.62 -23.26 -12.88
C LEU A 405 17.42 -22.28 -12.90
N LEU A 406 17.23 -21.53 -14.00
CA LEU A 406 16.07 -20.64 -14.14
C LEU A 406 14.76 -21.42 -14.29
N THR A 407 14.77 -22.55 -15.00
CA THR A 407 13.61 -23.45 -15.10
C THR A 407 13.28 -24.06 -13.74
N GLU A 408 14.30 -24.49 -12.98
CA GLU A 408 14.14 -24.97 -11.60
C GLU A 408 13.58 -23.86 -10.69
N HIS A 409 14.09 -22.63 -10.79
CA HIS A 409 13.57 -21.47 -10.07
C HIS A 409 12.07 -21.27 -10.33
N LEU A 410 11.64 -21.30 -11.59
CA LEU A 410 10.23 -21.18 -11.95
C LEU A 410 9.39 -22.35 -11.41
N ALA A 411 9.94 -23.57 -11.41
CA ALA A 411 9.21 -24.76 -10.97
C ALA A 411 9.02 -24.82 -9.44
N LEU A 412 10.00 -24.35 -8.66
CA LEU A 412 10.03 -24.52 -7.21
C LEU A 412 9.73 -23.25 -6.43
N TYR A 413 10.03 -22.07 -6.97
CA TYR A 413 10.03 -20.82 -6.25
C TYR A 413 9.13 -19.73 -6.82
N ALA A 414 8.45 -19.95 -7.94
CA ALA A 414 7.63 -18.93 -8.60
C ALA A 414 6.56 -18.29 -7.70
N GLY A 415 6.00 -19.05 -6.75
CA GLY A 415 5.04 -18.53 -5.76
C GLY A 415 5.68 -17.85 -4.56
N LYS A 416 7.00 -17.97 -4.36
CA LYS A 416 7.71 -17.46 -3.17
C LYS A 416 8.51 -16.19 -3.46
N ASN A 417 8.93 -15.98 -4.71
CA ASN A 417 9.60 -14.77 -5.17
C ASN A 417 8.99 -14.34 -6.51
N THR A 418 7.90 -13.59 -6.45
CA THR A 418 7.13 -13.20 -7.63
C THR A 418 7.81 -12.08 -8.42
N ASP A 419 8.65 -11.27 -7.81
CA ASP A 419 9.32 -10.13 -8.46
C ASP A 419 10.22 -10.57 -9.62
N ASN A 420 10.89 -11.72 -9.49
CA ASN A 420 11.76 -12.26 -10.53
C ASN A 420 11.06 -13.20 -11.51
N ARG A 421 9.79 -13.57 -11.30
CA ARG A 421 9.09 -14.58 -12.11
C ARG A 421 9.10 -14.26 -13.61
N GLY A 422 8.76 -13.04 -13.98
CA GLY A 422 8.77 -12.61 -15.39
C GLY A 422 10.16 -12.59 -16.02
N ARG A 423 11.16 -12.12 -15.25
CA ARG A 423 12.56 -12.09 -15.66
C ARG A 423 13.11 -13.51 -15.82
N ALA A 424 12.90 -14.38 -14.83
CA ALA A 424 13.29 -15.77 -14.86
C ALA A 424 12.64 -16.51 -16.04
N GLY A 425 11.33 -16.23 -16.31
CA GLY A 425 10.62 -16.84 -17.43
C GLY A 425 11.24 -16.51 -18.78
N TYR A 426 11.48 -15.23 -19.04
CA TYR A 426 12.12 -14.83 -20.30
C TYR A 426 13.52 -15.43 -20.45
N TRP A 427 14.38 -15.28 -19.43
CA TRP A 427 15.77 -15.72 -19.53
C TRP A 427 15.92 -17.25 -19.49
N ALA A 428 15.03 -17.99 -18.80
CA ALA A 428 14.98 -19.45 -18.92
C ALA A 428 14.73 -19.87 -20.37
N ALA A 429 13.78 -19.23 -21.04
CA ALA A 429 13.50 -19.50 -22.45
C ALA A 429 14.65 -19.07 -23.37
N ARG A 430 15.21 -17.88 -23.16
CA ARG A 430 16.28 -17.32 -23.99
C ARG A 430 17.56 -18.14 -23.90
N ASP A 431 17.93 -18.55 -22.71
CA ASP A 431 19.12 -19.39 -22.52
C ASP A 431 18.87 -20.83 -22.96
N SER A 432 17.63 -21.37 -22.85
CA SER A 432 17.25 -22.62 -23.48
C SER A 432 17.43 -22.58 -25.03
N GLU A 433 16.99 -21.48 -25.64
CA GLU A 433 17.16 -21.23 -27.07
C GLU A 433 18.65 -21.24 -27.48
N ARG A 434 19.49 -20.50 -26.71
CA ARG A 434 20.95 -20.42 -26.92
C ARG A 434 21.67 -21.76 -26.66
N ALA A 435 21.13 -22.58 -25.76
CA ALA A 435 21.61 -23.95 -25.47
C ALA A 435 21.09 -24.98 -26.47
N GLY A 436 20.32 -24.59 -27.51
CA GLY A 436 19.77 -25.50 -28.51
C GLY A 436 18.50 -26.25 -28.08
N LYS A 437 17.94 -25.97 -26.91
CA LYS A 437 16.70 -26.58 -26.37
C LYS A 437 15.46 -25.87 -26.90
N LEU A 438 15.30 -25.83 -28.21
CA LEU A 438 14.30 -24.99 -28.88
C LEU A 438 12.86 -25.31 -28.48
N GLY A 439 12.53 -26.59 -28.21
CA GLY A 439 11.19 -26.98 -27.75
C GLY A 439 10.86 -26.45 -26.36
N GLU A 440 11.81 -26.54 -25.41
CA GLU A 440 11.64 -25.97 -24.06
C GLU A 440 11.51 -24.43 -24.10
N ALA A 441 12.38 -23.77 -24.89
CA ALA A 441 12.34 -22.32 -25.10
C ALA A 441 10.97 -21.87 -25.61
N ARG A 442 10.43 -22.55 -26.67
CA ARG A 442 9.09 -22.28 -27.19
C ARG A 442 8.02 -22.42 -26.12
N ALA A 443 8.01 -23.51 -25.38
CA ALA A 443 6.99 -23.78 -24.35
C ALA A 443 6.96 -22.70 -23.26
N ILE A 444 8.13 -22.22 -22.81
CA ILE A 444 8.23 -21.15 -21.81
C ILE A 444 7.81 -19.81 -22.41
N TYR A 445 8.26 -19.44 -23.64
CA TYR A 445 7.84 -18.23 -24.32
C TYR A 445 6.32 -18.17 -24.53
N GLU A 446 5.68 -19.30 -24.92
CA GLU A 446 4.23 -19.40 -25.06
C GLU A 446 3.52 -19.24 -23.69
N ALA A 447 4.06 -19.83 -22.63
CA ALA A 447 3.52 -19.69 -21.27
C ALA A 447 3.57 -18.22 -20.79
N MET A 448 4.61 -17.49 -21.16
CA MET A 448 4.73 -16.05 -20.85
C MET A 448 3.58 -15.24 -21.46
N GLN A 449 3.04 -15.63 -22.63
CA GLN A 449 1.93 -14.90 -23.25
C GLN A 449 0.62 -14.98 -22.47
N ALA A 450 0.47 -15.96 -21.56
CA ALA A 450 -0.76 -16.12 -20.78
C ALA A 450 -0.98 -14.98 -19.76
N ARG A 451 0.10 -14.45 -19.17
CA ARG A 451 0.05 -13.45 -18.11
C ARG A 451 0.95 -12.22 -18.34
N TYR A 452 1.99 -12.37 -19.15
CA TYR A 452 3.00 -11.32 -19.36
C TYR A 452 2.88 -10.63 -20.73
N ASN A 453 1.84 -10.90 -21.52
CA ASN A 453 1.67 -10.39 -22.87
C ASN A 453 1.71 -8.86 -22.98
N ALA A 454 1.33 -8.14 -21.93
CA ALA A 454 1.43 -6.67 -21.80
C ALA A 454 2.50 -6.26 -20.77
N ASN A 455 3.64 -6.95 -20.76
CA ASN A 455 4.78 -6.71 -19.90
C ASN A 455 6.07 -6.77 -20.73
N TRP A 456 7.16 -6.17 -20.26
CA TRP A 456 8.45 -6.15 -20.93
C TRP A 456 8.92 -7.54 -21.36
N TYR A 457 8.95 -8.51 -20.44
CA TYR A 457 9.41 -9.85 -20.74
C TYR A 457 8.46 -10.66 -21.67
N GLY A 458 7.17 -10.40 -21.60
CA GLY A 458 6.20 -10.94 -22.53
C GLY A 458 6.33 -10.34 -23.94
N PHE A 459 6.64 -9.06 -24.04
CA PHE A 459 6.97 -8.39 -25.29
C PHE A 459 8.20 -9.01 -25.96
N LEU A 460 9.28 -9.16 -25.20
CA LEU A 460 10.48 -9.84 -25.70
C LEU A 460 10.21 -11.30 -26.11
N SER A 461 9.43 -12.03 -25.29
CA SER A 461 9.04 -13.42 -25.61
C SER A 461 8.26 -13.52 -26.93
N ARG A 462 7.37 -12.55 -27.20
CA ARG A 462 6.64 -12.49 -28.47
C ARG A 462 7.60 -12.28 -29.64
N GLN A 463 8.53 -11.32 -29.54
CA GLN A 463 9.53 -11.08 -30.57
C GLN A 463 10.39 -12.33 -30.87
N ARG A 464 10.75 -13.11 -29.84
CA ARG A 464 11.50 -14.36 -30.03
C ARG A 464 10.65 -15.44 -30.69
N LEU A 465 9.39 -15.62 -30.28
CA LEU A 465 8.46 -16.55 -30.94
C LEU A 465 8.28 -16.22 -32.43
N ASP A 466 8.09 -14.94 -32.77
CA ASP A 466 7.97 -14.49 -34.16
C ASP A 466 9.27 -14.77 -34.95
N SER A 467 10.43 -14.52 -34.33
CA SER A 467 11.73 -14.84 -34.93
C SER A 467 11.89 -16.35 -35.18
N MET A 468 11.57 -17.19 -34.18
CA MET A 468 11.62 -18.67 -34.31
C MET A 468 10.66 -19.19 -35.41
N LYS A 469 9.46 -18.60 -35.47
CA LYS A 469 8.48 -18.93 -36.53
C LYS A 469 9.00 -18.57 -37.91
N ASN A 470 9.55 -17.39 -38.08
CA ASN A 470 10.07 -16.91 -39.36
C ASN A 470 11.31 -17.71 -39.83
N SER A 471 12.08 -18.27 -38.92
CA SER A 471 13.23 -19.15 -39.22
C SER A 471 12.85 -20.63 -39.36
N GLY A 472 11.57 -20.99 -39.20
CA GLY A 472 11.10 -22.38 -39.28
C GLY A 472 11.51 -23.23 -38.06
N GLN A 473 11.98 -22.62 -36.97
CA GLN A 473 12.51 -23.29 -35.76
C GLN A 473 11.47 -23.29 -34.63
N LEU A 474 10.30 -23.89 -34.83
CA LEU A 474 9.25 -24.02 -33.81
C LEU A 474 8.96 -25.50 -33.44
N PRO A 475 9.93 -26.29 -32.98
CA PRO A 475 9.66 -27.66 -32.53
C PRO A 475 8.78 -27.65 -31.28
N GLN A 476 7.94 -28.69 -31.13
CA GLN A 476 7.21 -28.90 -29.87
C GLN A 476 8.13 -29.52 -28.83
N ALA A 477 7.96 -29.11 -27.57
CA ALA A 477 8.59 -29.79 -26.44
C ALA A 477 7.70 -30.96 -25.98
N ASN A 478 8.33 -32.15 -25.81
CA ASN A 478 7.68 -33.29 -25.18
C ASN A 478 8.06 -33.29 -23.69
N PHE A 479 7.16 -32.91 -22.81
CA PHE A 479 7.35 -32.96 -21.36
C PHE A 479 6.03 -33.34 -20.68
N THR A 480 6.16 -33.99 -19.52
CA THR A 480 5.00 -34.29 -18.67
C THR A 480 4.67 -33.09 -17.76
N PRO A 481 3.40 -32.91 -17.33
CA PRO A 481 3.04 -31.83 -16.41
C PRO A 481 3.85 -31.79 -15.10
N ASP A 482 4.24 -32.96 -14.59
CA ASP A 482 4.99 -33.11 -13.34
C ASP A 482 6.50 -32.90 -13.49
N SER A 483 7.00 -32.79 -14.72
CA SER A 483 8.41 -32.50 -14.98
C SER A 483 8.76 -31.09 -14.54
N MET A 484 10.07 -30.81 -14.38
CA MET A 484 10.55 -29.48 -14.00
C MET A 484 10.03 -28.39 -14.95
N ILE A 485 10.14 -28.63 -16.25
CA ILE A 485 9.63 -27.72 -17.28
C ILE A 485 8.09 -27.60 -17.25
N GLY A 486 7.37 -28.71 -17.02
CA GLY A 486 5.91 -28.70 -16.92
C GLY A 486 5.43 -27.81 -15.77
N ARG A 487 6.03 -27.96 -14.59
CA ARG A 487 5.75 -27.10 -13.42
C ARG A 487 6.12 -25.62 -13.68
N ALA A 488 7.28 -25.35 -14.28
CA ALA A 488 7.70 -24.00 -14.64
C ALA A 488 6.68 -23.31 -15.57
N VAL A 489 6.25 -24.01 -16.62
CA VAL A 489 5.21 -23.54 -17.57
C VAL A 489 3.87 -23.29 -16.87
N ALA A 490 3.46 -24.17 -15.95
CA ALA A 490 2.22 -24.00 -15.18
C ALA A 490 2.30 -22.77 -14.27
N ASN A 491 3.42 -22.59 -13.56
CA ASN A 491 3.62 -21.50 -12.60
C ASN A 491 3.68 -20.11 -13.26
N LEU A 492 4.14 -20.00 -14.51
CA LEU A 492 4.09 -18.76 -15.28
C LEU A 492 2.67 -18.28 -15.60
N LYS A 493 1.68 -19.17 -15.49
CA LYS A 493 0.26 -18.84 -15.72
C LYS A 493 -0.49 -18.40 -14.47
N THR A 494 0.19 -18.33 -13.32
CA THR A 494 -0.41 -17.92 -12.03
C THR A 494 -0.19 -16.44 -11.75
N VAL A 495 -1.04 -15.87 -10.90
CA VAL A 495 -0.90 -14.52 -10.33
C VAL A 495 -1.15 -14.56 -8.84
N THR A 496 -0.56 -13.62 -8.13
CA THR A 496 -0.76 -13.43 -6.69
C THR A 496 -1.73 -12.28 -6.47
N VAL A 497 -2.77 -12.54 -5.69
CA VAL A 497 -3.76 -11.56 -5.23
C VAL A 497 -3.88 -11.75 -3.72
N ALA A 498 -3.90 -10.66 -2.96
CA ALA A 498 -4.05 -10.73 -1.52
C ALA A 498 -5.47 -11.19 -1.16
N GLU A 499 -5.57 -11.98 -0.12
CA GLU A 499 -6.85 -12.36 0.47
C GLU A 499 -7.44 -11.19 1.26
N GLU A 500 -8.77 -11.19 1.41
CA GLU A 500 -9.45 -10.22 2.27
C GLU A 500 -9.21 -10.59 3.74
N THR A 501 -8.56 -9.69 4.47
CA THR A 501 -8.17 -9.89 5.87
C THR A 501 -8.84 -8.92 6.84
N ALA A 502 -9.65 -7.97 6.34
CA ALA A 502 -10.37 -7.02 7.19
C ALA A 502 -11.54 -7.72 7.91
N GLY A 503 -11.52 -7.68 9.23
CA GLY A 503 -12.61 -8.13 10.09
C GLY A 503 -13.72 -7.09 10.27
N ASP A 504 -14.63 -7.33 11.22
CA ASP A 504 -15.79 -6.45 11.46
C ASP A 504 -15.37 -5.05 11.89
N THR A 505 -14.36 -4.94 12.76
CA THR A 505 -13.84 -3.65 13.23
C THR A 505 -13.25 -2.81 12.10
N GLU A 506 -12.47 -3.41 11.21
CA GLU A 506 -11.91 -2.73 10.04
C GLU A 506 -13.02 -2.33 9.05
N ASN A 507 -14.03 -3.19 8.87
CA ASN A 507 -15.18 -2.92 8.01
C ASN A 507 -16.03 -1.74 8.53
N GLU A 508 -16.23 -1.61 9.85
CA GLU A 508 -16.88 -0.44 10.44
C GLU A 508 -16.11 0.85 10.16
N ARG A 509 -14.77 0.82 10.25
CA ARG A 509 -13.91 1.97 9.91
C ARG A 509 -13.97 2.31 8.43
N VAL A 510 -13.96 1.31 7.56
CA VAL A 510 -14.15 1.48 6.10
C VAL A 510 -15.50 2.14 5.81
N LEU A 511 -16.58 1.70 6.46
CA LEU A 511 -17.90 2.30 6.31
C LEU A 511 -17.93 3.78 6.74
N LYS A 512 -17.36 4.10 7.91
CA LYS A 512 -17.23 5.48 8.38
C LYS A 512 -16.44 6.33 7.39
N ALA A 513 -15.29 5.82 6.94
CA ALA A 513 -14.43 6.52 6.02
C ALA A 513 -15.11 6.79 4.66
N ASP A 514 -15.83 5.82 4.11
CA ASP A 514 -16.58 6.01 2.87
C ASP A 514 -17.67 7.09 3.03
N GLN A 515 -18.39 7.09 4.15
CA GLN A 515 -19.38 8.12 4.46
C GLN A 515 -18.76 9.51 4.61
N LEU A 516 -17.61 9.62 5.28
CA LEU A 516 -16.87 10.89 5.41
C LEU A 516 -16.39 11.39 4.04
N ALA A 517 -15.85 10.50 3.20
CA ALA A 517 -15.39 10.84 1.86
C ALA A 517 -16.55 11.29 0.95
N ASN A 518 -17.76 10.70 1.09
CA ASN A 518 -18.94 11.11 0.31
C ASN A 518 -19.40 12.55 0.60
N ILE A 519 -18.96 13.13 1.71
CA ILE A 519 -19.24 14.53 2.08
C ILE A 519 -17.98 15.40 2.13
N GLY A 520 -16.88 14.94 1.51
CA GLY A 520 -15.62 15.67 1.35
C GLY A 520 -14.86 15.91 2.65
N ILE A 521 -14.88 14.96 3.59
CA ILE A 521 -14.06 14.99 4.82
C ILE A 521 -12.96 13.92 4.70
N ASP A 522 -12.14 14.05 3.65
CA ASP A 522 -11.14 13.05 3.28
C ASP A 522 -10.05 12.83 4.34
N ASP A 523 -9.63 13.91 5.04
CA ASP A 523 -8.61 13.80 6.09
C ASP A 523 -9.07 12.85 7.21
N TRP A 524 -10.29 13.02 7.70
CA TRP A 524 -10.85 12.16 8.74
C TRP A 524 -11.13 10.75 8.24
N ALA A 525 -11.52 10.61 6.97
CA ALA A 525 -11.67 9.31 6.32
C ALA A 525 -10.33 8.55 6.27
N LEU A 526 -9.24 9.21 5.87
CA LEU A 526 -7.90 8.63 5.82
C LEU A 526 -7.37 8.26 7.22
N GLU A 527 -7.72 9.01 8.27
CA GLU A 527 -7.36 8.66 9.66
C GLU A 527 -8.03 7.36 10.10
N GLU A 528 -9.34 7.16 9.83
CA GLU A 528 -10.04 5.89 10.11
C GLU A 528 -9.39 4.73 9.36
N LEU A 529 -9.10 4.92 8.07
CA LEU A 529 -8.48 3.91 7.22
C LEU A 529 -7.04 3.61 7.58
N ALA A 530 -6.29 4.55 8.15
CA ALA A 530 -4.92 4.31 8.60
C ALA A 530 -4.88 3.23 9.68
N ILE A 531 -5.83 3.24 10.63
CA ILE A 531 -5.95 2.21 11.66
C ILE A 531 -6.37 0.87 11.04
N ALA A 532 -7.36 0.86 10.15
CA ALA A 532 -7.80 -0.34 9.45
C ALA A 532 -6.66 -0.97 8.64
N SER A 533 -5.85 -0.14 7.95
CA SER A 533 -4.69 -0.58 7.18
C SER A 533 -3.52 -1.11 8.03
N GLN A 534 -3.41 -0.72 9.29
CA GLN A 534 -2.42 -1.30 10.21
C GLN A 534 -2.80 -2.74 10.59
N ALA A 535 -4.08 -3.00 10.83
CA ALA A 535 -4.60 -4.32 11.17
C ALA A 535 -4.68 -5.26 9.94
N ALA A 536 -5.08 -4.72 8.78
CA ALA A 536 -5.26 -5.45 7.53
C ALA A 536 -4.48 -4.80 6.36
N PRO A 537 -3.14 -4.86 6.34
CA PRO A 537 -2.31 -4.05 5.44
C PRO A 537 -2.44 -4.43 3.97
N THR A 538 -2.84 -5.66 3.65
CA THR A 538 -3.01 -6.17 2.29
C THR A 538 -4.47 -6.32 1.86
N SER A 539 -5.43 -6.00 2.74
CA SER A 539 -6.87 -6.11 2.45
C SER A 539 -7.26 -5.35 1.17
N PRO A 540 -7.83 -6.02 0.16
CA PRO A 540 -8.30 -5.37 -1.06
C PRO A 540 -9.34 -4.28 -0.80
N ARG A 541 -10.26 -4.51 0.13
CA ARG A 541 -11.32 -3.56 0.50
C ARG A 541 -10.76 -2.29 1.11
N VAL A 542 -9.91 -2.42 2.14
CA VAL A 542 -9.29 -1.27 2.82
C VAL A 542 -8.44 -0.47 1.84
N ASN A 543 -7.60 -1.17 1.06
CA ASN A 543 -6.66 -0.53 0.15
C ASN A 543 -7.36 0.15 -1.03
N LEU A 544 -8.48 -0.39 -1.52
CA LEU A 544 -9.28 0.24 -2.58
C LEU A 544 -9.92 1.55 -2.11
N VAL A 545 -10.49 1.59 -0.89
CA VAL A 545 -11.12 2.83 -0.38
C VAL A 545 -10.07 3.91 -0.14
N ILE A 546 -8.90 3.57 0.43
CA ILE A 546 -7.79 4.51 0.56
C ILE A 546 -7.34 5.04 -0.83
N ALA A 547 -7.15 4.11 -1.78
CA ALA A 547 -6.71 4.46 -3.13
C ALA A 547 -7.74 5.36 -3.86
N ARG A 548 -9.03 5.10 -3.67
CA ARG A 548 -10.14 5.91 -4.19
C ARG A 548 -10.07 7.35 -3.68
N ILE A 549 -9.85 7.55 -2.37
CA ILE A 549 -9.70 8.89 -1.77
C ILE A 549 -8.47 9.59 -2.35
N TYR A 550 -7.32 8.93 -2.40
CA TYR A 550 -6.13 9.52 -3.02
C TYR A 550 -6.35 9.87 -4.50
N ARG A 551 -6.99 8.97 -5.26
CA ARG A 551 -7.31 9.19 -6.69
C ARG A 551 -8.24 10.40 -6.89
N SER A 552 -9.27 10.54 -6.05
CA SER A 552 -10.20 11.68 -6.11
C SER A 552 -9.51 13.02 -5.83
N ASN A 553 -8.45 13.00 -5.03
CA ASN A 553 -7.64 14.18 -4.68
C ASN A 553 -6.46 14.43 -5.63
N GLY A 554 -6.39 13.70 -6.75
CA GLY A 554 -5.30 13.82 -7.72
C GLY A 554 -3.96 13.22 -7.27
N GLN A 555 -3.91 12.56 -6.12
CA GLN A 555 -2.71 11.92 -5.56
C GLN A 555 -2.50 10.51 -6.14
N ASN A 556 -2.38 10.44 -7.45
CA ASN A 556 -2.41 9.19 -8.20
C ASN A 556 -1.30 8.21 -7.81
N LEU A 557 -0.10 8.69 -7.50
CA LEU A 557 1.01 7.85 -7.07
C LEU A 557 0.72 7.18 -5.71
N LEU A 558 0.09 7.89 -4.78
CA LEU A 558 -0.32 7.32 -3.49
C LEU A 558 -1.43 6.29 -3.68
N ALA A 559 -2.42 6.59 -4.54
CA ALA A 559 -3.49 5.66 -4.89
C ALA A 559 -2.93 4.35 -5.48
N PHE A 560 -2.02 4.47 -6.44
CA PHE A 560 -1.33 3.34 -7.05
C PHE A 560 -0.57 2.48 -6.03
N ASN A 561 0.27 3.12 -5.20
CA ASN A 561 1.08 2.42 -4.22
C ASN A 561 0.23 1.69 -3.17
N GLN A 562 -0.90 2.28 -2.79
CA GLN A 562 -1.80 1.67 -1.84
C GLN A 562 -2.49 0.43 -2.43
N LEU A 563 -3.07 0.54 -3.62
CA LEU A 563 -3.77 -0.57 -4.26
C LEU A 563 -2.83 -1.72 -4.64
N LYS A 564 -1.58 -1.40 -5.00
CA LYS A 564 -0.55 -2.41 -5.31
C LYS A 564 -0.28 -3.38 -4.16
N LYS A 565 -0.52 -2.99 -2.89
CA LYS A 565 -0.35 -3.90 -1.74
C LYS A 565 -1.28 -5.12 -1.83
N SER A 566 -2.47 -4.95 -2.41
CA SER A 566 -3.45 -6.01 -2.60
C SER A 566 -3.25 -6.78 -3.90
N TYR A 567 -2.68 -6.13 -4.91
CA TYR A 567 -2.44 -6.71 -6.24
C TYR A 567 -0.97 -6.57 -6.64
N PRO A 568 -0.05 -7.30 -5.99
CA PRO A 568 1.38 -7.20 -6.31
C PRO A 568 1.67 -7.54 -7.79
N ASP A 569 0.94 -8.48 -8.37
CA ASP A 569 1.03 -8.90 -9.76
C ASP A 569 0.04 -8.15 -10.69
N TYR A 570 -0.36 -6.90 -10.36
CA TYR A 570 -1.37 -6.14 -11.13
C TYR A 570 -1.09 -6.06 -12.64
N SER A 571 0.19 -5.99 -13.04
CA SER A 571 0.57 -5.90 -14.45
C SER A 571 0.47 -7.24 -15.20
N GLN A 572 0.26 -8.35 -14.50
CA GLN A 572 0.00 -9.69 -15.02
C GLN A 572 -1.49 -10.06 -14.98
N MET A 573 -2.33 -9.25 -14.33
CA MET A 573 -3.77 -9.46 -14.34
C MET A 573 -4.34 -9.26 -15.74
N LYS A 574 -5.35 -10.06 -16.10
CA LYS A 574 -6.06 -9.89 -17.36
C LYS A 574 -7.04 -8.72 -17.30
N PRO A 575 -7.40 -8.09 -18.40
CA PRO A 575 -8.33 -6.95 -18.44
C PRO A 575 -9.64 -7.19 -17.66
N GLU A 576 -10.18 -8.39 -17.74
CA GLU A 576 -11.43 -8.77 -17.09
C GLU A 576 -11.31 -8.97 -15.56
N GLU A 577 -10.11 -9.17 -15.01
CA GLU A 577 -9.89 -9.66 -13.64
C GLU A 577 -9.84 -8.55 -12.56
N LEU A 578 -9.69 -7.30 -12.93
CA LEU A 578 -9.84 -6.16 -12.03
C LEU A 578 -11.04 -5.31 -12.47
N THR A 579 -11.65 -4.62 -11.53
CA THR A 579 -12.72 -3.67 -11.84
C THR A 579 -12.21 -2.49 -12.68
N ARG A 580 -13.09 -1.79 -13.38
CA ARG A 580 -12.71 -0.56 -14.11
C ARG A 580 -12.15 0.51 -13.19
N GLU A 581 -12.64 0.59 -11.95
CA GLU A 581 -12.12 1.51 -10.94
C GLU A 581 -10.66 1.17 -10.56
N GLU A 582 -10.37 -0.10 -10.32
CA GLU A 582 -9.00 -0.56 -10.00
C GLU A 582 -8.07 -0.32 -11.19
N TRP A 583 -8.53 -0.58 -12.42
CA TRP A 583 -7.76 -0.28 -13.62
C TRP A 583 -7.51 1.23 -13.81
N ASP A 584 -8.51 2.11 -13.52
CA ASP A 584 -8.31 3.56 -13.56
C ASP A 584 -7.27 4.04 -12.52
N ILE A 585 -7.18 3.36 -11.37
CA ILE A 585 -6.15 3.66 -10.38
C ILE A 585 -4.76 3.21 -10.87
N PHE A 586 -4.65 2.02 -11.47
CA PHE A 586 -3.37 1.50 -11.96
C PHE A 586 -2.91 2.18 -13.25
N TYR A 587 -3.83 2.48 -14.15
CA TYR A 587 -3.58 3.06 -15.48
C TYR A 587 -4.56 4.18 -15.78
N PRO A 588 -4.47 5.33 -15.05
CA PRO A 588 -5.32 6.48 -15.32
C PRO A 588 -5.07 7.02 -16.72
N LEU A 589 -6.14 7.44 -17.40
CA LEU A 589 -6.06 8.03 -18.74
C LEU A 589 -6.78 9.39 -18.79
N ASN A 590 -6.20 10.37 -18.11
CA ASN A 590 -6.65 11.75 -18.17
C ASN A 590 -6.03 12.46 -19.41
N TYR A 591 -6.67 13.53 -19.87
CA TYR A 591 -6.15 14.37 -20.98
C TYR A 591 -5.96 13.63 -22.32
N TRP A 592 -6.73 12.58 -22.58
CA TRP A 592 -6.58 11.76 -23.78
C TRP A 592 -6.74 12.51 -25.09
N ASP A 593 -7.67 13.49 -25.13
CA ASP A 593 -7.88 14.40 -26.25
C ASP A 593 -6.61 15.22 -26.59
N ILE A 594 -5.93 15.75 -25.56
CA ILE A 594 -4.68 16.50 -25.74
C ILE A 594 -3.55 15.56 -26.17
N ILE A 595 -3.44 14.39 -25.53
CA ILE A 595 -2.42 13.40 -25.85
C ILE A 595 -2.55 12.95 -27.31
N THR A 596 -3.75 12.60 -27.76
CA THR A 596 -4.00 12.17 -29.15
C THR A 596 -3.73 13.28 -30.17
N GLN A 597 -4.14 14.50 -29.86
CA GLN A 597 -3.87 15.66 -30.72
C GLN A 597 -2.37 15.86 -30.90
N GLU A 598 -1.62 15.95 -29.79
CA GLU A 598 -0.19 16.25 -29.80
C GLU A 598 0.68 15.08 -30.33
N ALA A 599 0.29 13.84 -30.02
CA ALA A 599 0.96 12.65 -30.53
C ALA A 599 0.81 12.53 -32.04
N ARG A 600 -0.41 12.65 -32.57
CA ARG A 600 -0.67 12.58 -34.04
C ARG A 600 0.03 13.71 -34.81
N ALA A 601 0.02 14.92 -34.29
CA ALA A 601 0.73 16.06 -34.87
C ALA A 601 2.25 15.80 -35.02
N LYS A 602 2.83 14.96 -34.16
CA LYS A 602 4.25 14.63 -34.12
C LYS A 602 4.57 13.22 -34.60
N ARG A 603 3.59 12.50 -35.18
CA ARG A 603 3.73 11.10 -35.65
C ARG A 603 4.25 10.17 -34.53
N LEU A 604 3.69 10.35 -33.35
CA LEU A 604 3.89 9.46 -32.20
C LEU A 604 2.65 8.62 -31.98
N ASP A 605 2.84 7.46 -31.37
CA ASP A 605 1.73 6.63 -30.91
C ASP A 605 1.17 7.22 -29.59
N PRO A 606 -0.15 7.54 -29.50
CA PRO A 606 -0.75 8.06 -28.29
C PRO A 606 -0.59 7.17 -27.07
N HIS A 607 -0.64 5.84 -27.22
CA HIS A 607 -0.45 4.90 -26.14
C HIS A 607 0.99 4.90 -25.62
N GLN A 608 1.99 5.12 -26.48
CA GLN A 608 3.37 5.30 -26.06
C GLN A 608 3.55 6.60 -25.24
N VAL A 609 2.88 7.68 -25.67
CA VAL A 609 2.88 8.94 -24.90
C VAL A 609 2.22 8.74 -23.53
N ALA A 610 1.05 8.09 -23.48
CA ALA A 610 0.36 7.76 -22.23
C ALA A 610 1.22 6.84 -21.33
N GLY A 611 1.90 5.85 -21.92
CA GLY A 611 2.82 4.95 -21.22
C GLY A 611 3.99 5.68 -20.58
N LEU A 612 4.55 6.69 -21.25
CA LEU A 612 5.61 7.54 -20.72
C LEU A 612 5.07 8.45 -19.61
N ILE A 613 3.95 9.15 -19.79
CA ILE A 613 3.31 9.97 -18.74
C ILE A 613 3.03 9.13 -17.49
N ARG A 614 2.53 7.91 -17.69
CA ARG A 614 2.30 6.98 -16.58
C ARG A 614 3.58 6.64 -15.82
N GLN A 615 4.70 6.51 -16.53
CA GLN A 615 6.01 6.22 -15.93
C GLN A 615 6.58 7.43 -15.18
N GLU A 616 6.34 8.64 -15.69
CA GLU A 616 6.89 9.87 -15.14
C GLU A 616 6.13 10.40 -13.91
N SER A 617 4.80 10.42 -13.98
CA SER A 617 3.99 11.13 -12.98
C SER A 617 2.75 10.37 -12.50
N VAL A 618 2.46 9.19 -13.06
CA VAL A 618 1.15 8.53 -12.85
C VAL A 618 -0.01 9.50 -13.16
N PHE A 619 0.15 10.32 -14.19
CA PHE A 619 -0.83 11.35 -14.60
C PHE A 619 -1.09 12.44 -13.54
N ASP A 620 -0.15 12.72 -12.65
CA ASP A 620 -0.24 13.88 -11.75
C ASP A 620 0.31 15.13 -12.46
N PRO A 621 -0.53 16.14 -12.78
CA PRO A 621 -0.10 17.35 -13.47
C PRO A 621 0.80 18.25 -12.61
N ARG A 622 0.79 18.07 -11.28
CA ARG A 622 1.62 18.85 -10.33
C ARG A 622 2.80 18.06 -9.78
N ALA A 623 3.11 16.90 -10.36
CA ALA A 623 4.26 16.10 -9.95
C ALA A 623 5.56 16.89 -10.01
N THR A 624 6.38 16.75 -8.96
CA THR A 624 7.71 17.35 -8.86
C THR A 624 8.70 16.30 -8.40
N SER A 625 9.75 16.08 -9.19
CA SER A 625 10.82 15.16 -8.80
C SER A 625 11.88 15.84 -7.94
N PRO A 626 12.70 15.05 -7.20
CA PRO A 626 13.88 15.58 -6.49
C PRO A 626 14.87 16.30 -7.42
N ALA A 627 14.91 15.92 -8.71
CA ALA A 627 15.74 16.54 -9.73
C ALA A 627 15.13 17.84 -10.31
N LYS A 628 14.02 18.33 -9.75
CA LYS A 628 13.27 19.52 -10.21
C LYS A 628 12.77 19.38 -11.66
N ALA A 629 12.22 18.21 -11.97
CA ALA A 629 11.41 17.98 -13.16
C ALA A 629 9.94 18.14 -12.78
N TYR A 630 9.09 18.67 -13.68
CA TYR A 630 7.76 19.17 -13.37
C TYR A 630 6.69 18.67 -14.34
N GLY A 631 5.52 18.36 -13.79
CA GLY A 631 4.29 18.07 -14.53
C GLY A 631 4.22 16.65 -15.08
N LEU A 632 3.24 16.43 -15.96
CA LEU A 632 2.87 15.11 -16.50
C LEU A 632 4.04 14.34 -17.11
N MET A 633 4.87 15.01 -17.91
CA MET A 633 6.00 14.44 -18.62
C MET A 633 7.36 14.80 -17.99
N GLN A 634 7.36 15.29 -16.75
CA GLN A 634 8.54 15.56 -15.92
C GLN A 634 9.65 16.34 -16.66
N LEU A 635 9.31 17.55 -17.13
CA LEU A 635 10.23 18.39 -17.86
C LEU A 635 11.06 19.27 -16.93
N LEU A 636 12.37 19.35 -17.20
CA LEU A 636 13.24 20.36 -16.61
C LEU A 636 12.99 21.73 -17.25
N ILE A 637 13.04 22.82 -16.49
CA ILE A 637 12.86 24.18 -17.00
C ILE A 637 13.82 24.48 -18.19
N PRO A 638 15.13 24.17 -18.13
CA PRO A 638 16.03 24.41 -19.26
C PRO A 638 15.63 23.63 -20.50
N THR A 639 15.19 22.39 -20.34
CA THR A 639 14.70 21.54 -21.46
C THR A 639 13.44 22.14 -22.06
N GLY A 640 12.46 22.50 -21.24
CA GLY A 640 11.22 23.14 -21.67
C GLY A 640 11.48 24.46 -22.42
N THR A 641 12.37 25.31 -21.91
CA THR A 641 12.76 26.58 -22.54
C THR A 641 13.43 26.37 -23.90
N SER A 642 14.30 25.37 -24.00
CA SER A 642 14.95 25.03 -25.28
C SER A 642 13.96 24.55 -26.31
N LEU A 643 13.01 23.69 -25.90
CA LEU A 643 11.95 23.18 -26.77
C LEU A 643 10.96 24.29 -27.18
N ALA A 644 10.54 25.15 -26.25
CA ALA A 644 9.68 26.29 -26.56
C ALA A 644 10.30 27.17 -27.64
N ARG A 645 11.59 27.52 -27.54
CA ARG A 645 12.34 28.28 -28.54
C ARG A 645 12.43 27.52 -29.89
N LYS A 646 12.75 26.23 -29.84
CA LYS A 646 12.90 25.40 -31.04
C LYS A 646 11.60 25.29 -31.85
N TYR A 647 10.49 25.16 -31.15
CA TYR A 647 9.17 24.93 -31.78
C TYR A 647 8.30 26.19 -31.88
N GLY A 648 8.87 27.39 -31.64
CA GLY A 648 8.17 28.65 -31.78
C GLY A 648 7.01 28.88 -30.81
N ILE A 649 7.11 28.29 -29.60
CA ILE A 649 6.12 28.47 -28.53
C ILE A 649 6.49 29.75 -27.76
N ASP A 650 5.72 30.82 -27.97
CA ASP A 650 5.95 32.12 -27.33
C ASP A 650 5.38 32.14 -25.90
N ARG A 651 6.05 31.41 -25.02
CA ARG A 651 5.70 31.34 -23.59
C ARG A 651 6.95 31.24 -22.72
N GLN A 652 6.95 32.00 -21.64
CA GLN A 652 7.95 31.84 -20.60
C GLN A 652 7.73 30.50 -19.87
N ILE A 653 8.79 29.69 -19.77
CA ILE A 653 8.75 28.41 -19.08
C ILE A 653 9.12 28.61 -17.62
N THR A 654 8.14 28.38 -16.76
CA THR A 654 8.22 28.43 -15.29
C THR A 654 7.72 27.12 -14.69
N VAL A 655 7.80 26.95 -13.38
CA VAL A 655 7.22 25.79 -12.67
C VAL A 655 5.71 25.72 -12.93
N GLU A 656 5.00 26.83 -12.75
CA GLU A 656 3.55 26.91 -12.94
C GLU A 656 3.13 26.60 -14.37
N SER A 657 3.87 27.10 -15.37
CA SER A 657 3.57 26.81 -16.76
C SER A 657 3.79 25.33 -17.10
N LEU A 658 4.76 24.65 -16.46
CA LEU A 658 4.99 23.21 -16.63
C LEU A 658 3.95 22.35 -15.89
N TYR A 659 3.17 22.89 -14.97
CA TYR A 659 2.01 22.21 -14.40
C TYR A 659 0.76 22.30 -15.26
N GLU A 660 0.74 23.14 -16.29
CA GLU A 660 -0.35 23.20 -17.25
C GLU A 660 -0.32 21.95 -18.17
N PRO A 661 -1.36 21.07 -18.13
CA PRO A 661 -1.35 19.81 -18.87
C PRO A 661 -1.07 19.97 -20.36
N ARG A 662 -1.74 20.92 -21.02
CA ARG A 662 -1.60 21.16 -22.48
C ARG A 662 -0.17 21.54 -22.84
N LEU A 663 0.43 22.50 -22.15
CA LEU A 663 1.80 22.93 -22.46
C LEU A 663 2.82 21.82 -22.15
N ASN A 664 2.64 21.13 -21.04
CA ASN A 664 3.54 20.06 -20.64
C ASN A 664 3.53 18.90 -21.66
N ILE A 665 2.34 18.45 -22.10
CA ILE A 665 2.19 17.41 -23.12
C ILE A 665 2.76 17.90 -24.46
N GLN A 666 2.50 19.14 -24.86
CA GLN A 666 3.01 19.72 -26.10
C GLN A 666 4.54 19.71 -26.15
N LEU A 667 5.20 20.16 -25.10
CA LEU A 667 6.67 20.18 -24.97
C LEU A 667 7.26 18.78 -24.83
N GLY A 668 6.64 17.94 -23.99
CA GLY A 668 7.10 16.57 -23.74
C GLY A 668 7.02 15.68 -24.99
N THR A 669 5.93 15.78 -25.75
CA THR A 669 5.81 15.08 -27.05
C THR A 669 6.78 15.59 -28.10
N ALA A 670 7.10 16.90 -28.10
CA ALA A 670 8.14 17.46 -28.94
C ALA A 670 9.53 16.89 -28.57
N TYR A 671 9.83 16.81 -27.27
CA TYR A 671 11.06 16.16 -26.81
C TYR A 671 11.12 14.68 -27.20
N MET A 672 10.03 13.96 -26.98
CA MET A 672 9.92 12.54 -27.33
C MET A 672 10.15 12.32 -28.85
N ARG A 673 9.57 13.20 -29.71
CA ARG A 673 9.81 13.14 -31.16
C ARG A 673 11.28 13.37 -31.51
N ASP A 674 11.92 14.38 -30.91
CA ASP A 674 13.34 14.64 -31.12
C ASP A 674 14.23 13.43 -30.77
N GLN A 675 13.86 12.67 -29.75
CA GLN A 675 14.60 11.46 -29.39
C GLN A 675 14.30 10.30 -30.35
N PHE A 676 13.06 10.14 -30.83
CA PHE A 676 12.74 9.16 -31.85
C PHE A 676 13.47 9.41 -33.17
N ASP A 677 13.59 10.66 -33.60
CA ASP A 677 14.34 11.02 -34.80
C ASP A 677 15.83 10.67 -34.71
N LYS A 678 16.38 10.73 -33.50
CA LYS A 678 17.79 10.39 -33.26
C LYS A 678 18.05 8.90 -33.09
N PHE A 679 17.15 8.19 -32.44
CA PHE A 679 17.44 6.83 -31.92
C PHE A 679 16.54 5.74 -32.47
N GLY A 680 15.38 6.07 -33.02
CA GLY A 680 14.50 5.21 -33.82
C GLY A 680 13.68 4.17 -33.02
N ARG A 681 14.00 3.89 -31.74
CA ARG A 681 13.33 2.86 -30.94
C ARG A 681 12.91 3.41 -29.59
N ILE A 682 11.72 2.97 -29.11
CA ILE A 682 11.16 3.42 -27.82
C ILE A 682 12.11 3.11 -26.63
N GLU A 683 12.81 2.01 -26.66
CA GLU A 683 13.75 1.63 -25.61
C GLU A 683 14.89 2.63 -25.49
N TYR A 684 15.45 3.08 -26.60
CA TYR A 684 16.51 4.11 -26.61
C TYR A 684 15.95 5.49 -26.30
N VAL A 685 14.71 5.79 -26.72
CA VAL A 685 14.01 7.03 -26.33
C VAL A 685 13.81 7.06 -24.81
N ALA A 686 13.42 5.94 -24.20
CA ALA A 686 13.28 5.82 -22.75
C ALA A 686 14.61 6.04 -22.02
N VAL A 687 15.73 5.48 -22.53
CA VAL A 687 17.06 5.76 -21.99
C VAL A 687 17.37 7.26 -22.08
N ALA A 688 17.14 7.87 -23.26
CA ALA A 688 17.41 9.29 -23.48
C ALA A 688 16.60 10.19 -22.55
N TYR A 689 15.36 9.80 -22.30
CA TYR A 689 14.44 10.56 -21.46
C TYR A 689 14.86 10.54 -19.99
N ASN A 690 15.16 9.35 -19.44
CA ASN A 690 15.52 9.18 -18.02
C ASN A 690 17.00 9.51 -17.72
N ALA A 691 17.94 8.98 -18.51
CA ALA A 691 19.39 9.13 -18.25
C ALA A 691 20.07 10.23 -19.08
N GLY A 692 19.33 10.84 -20.01
CA GLY A 692 19.81 11.86 -20.92
C GLY A 692 20.31 11.30 -22.28
N PRO A 693 20.14 12.07 -23.38
CA PRO A 693 20.36 11.60 -24.75
C PRO A 693 21.84 11.24 -25.03
N GLY A 694 22.80 11.80 -24.32
CA GLY A 694 24.22 11.46 -24.47
C GLY A 694 24.58 10.05 -24.02
N ARG A 695 23.75 9.43 -23.15
CA ARG A 695 23.99 8.06 -22.68
C ARG A 695 23.67 7.01 -23.76
N VAL A 696 22.75 7.30 -24.66
CA VAL A 696 22.36 6.30 -25.68
C VAL A 696 23.55 5.93 -26.58
N PRO A 697 24.27 6.85 -27.26
CA PRO A 697 25.42 6.47 -28.05
C PRO A 697 26.55 5.87 -27.20
N GLN A 698 26.78 6.39 -25.98
CA GLN A 698 27.78 5.86 -25.06
C GLN A 698 27.52 4.37 -24.74
N TRP A 699 26.30 4.03 -24.36
CA TRP A 699 25.94 2.67 -23.97
C TRP A 699 25.83 1.74 -25.19
N ARG A 700 25.36 2.20 -26.34
CA ARG A 700 25.38 1.41 -27.57
C ARG A 700 26.77 1.04 -28.04
N ALA A 701 27.78 1.82 -27.68
CA ALA A 701 29.20 1.51 -28.00
C ALA A 701 29.82 0.52 -27.02
N SER A 702 29.29 0.34 -25.81
CA SER A 702 29.92 -0.44 -24.75
C SER A 702 29.09 -1.61 -24.22
N LEU A 703 27.78 -1.65 -24.49
CA LEU A 703 26.88 -2.71 -24.03
C LEU A 703 26.46 -3.61 -25.21
N PRO A 704 25.90 -4.80 -24.93
CA PRO A 704 25.33 -5.68 -25.97
C PRO A 704 24.34 -4.97 -26.88
N LEU A 705 24.26 -5.33 -28.15
CA LEU A 705 23.39 -4.69 -29.13
C LEU A 705 22.00 -5.33 -29.21
N GLU A 706 21.84 -6.57 -28.79
CA GLU A 706 20.52 -7.21 -28.66
C GLU A 706 19.74 -6.48 -27.57
N ILE A 707 18.50 -6.13 -27.83
CA ILE A 707 17.74 -5.19 -26.98
C ILE A 707 17.43 -5.77 -25.61
N ASP A 708 17.27 -7.08 -25.50
CA ASP A 708 17.07 -7.79 -24.25
C ASP A 708 18.33 -7.70 -23.36
N GLU A 709 19.51 -8.04 -23.91
CA GLU A 709 20.80 -7.92 -23.23
C GLU A 709 21.17 -6.47 -22.96
N PHE A 710 20.92 -5.56 -23.91
CA PHE A 710 21.17 -4.12 -23.73
C PHE A 710 20.42 -3.60 -22.50
N ALA A 711 19.10 -3.90 -22.42
CA ALA A 711 18.27 -3.41 -21.33
C ALA A 711 18.72 -3.96 -19.95
N GLU A 712 19.12 -5.23 -19.87
CA GLU A 712 19.66 -5.83 -18.65
C GLU A 712 21.02 -5.27 -18.25
N ALA A 713 21.87 -4.94 -19.23
CA ALA A 713 23.21 -4.41 -19.01
C ALA A 713 23.25 -2.92 -18.69
N ILE A 714 22.12 -2.17 -18.76
CA ILE A 714 22.05 -0.77 -18.37
C ILE A 714 22.57 -0.60 -16.94
N PRO A 715 23.66 0.21 -16.71
CA PRO A 715 24.30 0.30 -15.40
C PRO A 715 23.42 0.90 -14.30
N PHE A 716 22.50 1.80 -14.69
CA PHE A 716 21.62 2.47 -13.76
C PHE A 716 20.33 1.65 -13.57
N LYS A 717 20.14 1.10 -12.37
CA LYS A 717 18.96 0.30 -12.00
C LYS A 717 17.65 1.07 -12.28
N GLU A 718 17.64 2.37 -12.00
CA GLU A 718 16.48 3.24 -12.27
C GLU A 718 16.16 3.28 -13.77
N THR A 719 17.15 3.56 -14.62
CA THR A 719 16.96 3.64 -16.07
C THR A 719 16.55 2.29 -16.68
N ARG A 720 17.12 1.18 -16.19
CA ARG A 720 16.71 -0.17 -16.59
C ARG A 720 15.22 -0.39 -16.29
N GLY A 721 14.78 -0.12 -15.07
CA GLY A 721 13.37 -0.19 -14.68
C GLY A 721 12.47 0.76 -15.45
N TYR A 722 12.99 1.94 -15.80
CA TYR A 722 12.27 2.94 -16.60
C TYR A 722 11.98 2.44 -18.02
N VAL A 723 12.99 1.90 -18.72
CA VAL A 723 12.83 1.33 -20.08
C VAL A 723 11.76 0.22 -20.07
N GLN A 724 11.89 -0.72 -19.13
CA GLN A 724 10.93 -1.82 -18.96
C GLN A 724 9.52 -1.29 -18.63
N GLY A 725 9.45 -0.23 -17.81
CA GLY A 725 8.23 0.42 -17.39
C GLY A 725 7.49 1.11 -18.53
N VAL A 726 8.18 1.89 -19.36
CA VAL A 726 7.57 2.59 -20.51
C VAL A 726 6.96 1.58 -21.48
N VAL A 727 7.70 0.53 -21.85
CA VAL A 727 7.17 -0.50 -22.77
C VAL A 727 5.98 -1.23 -22.15
N ARG A 728 6.08 -1.66 -20.88
CA ARG A 728 4.96 -2.28 -20.17
C ARG A 728 3.73 -1.37 -20.15
N ASN A 729 3.90 -0.11 -19.78
CA ASN A 729 2.77 0.82 -19.67
C ASN A 729 2.12 1.07 -21.01
N THR A 730 2.89 1.21 -22.10
CA THR A 730 2.35 1.30 -23.46
C THR A 730 1.42 0.13 -23.79
N LEU A 731 1.92 -1.12 -23.62
CA LEU A 731 1.15 -2.33 -23.88
C LEU A 731 -0.08 -2.47 -22.99
N GLN A 732 -0.01 -1.96 -21.76
CA GLN A 732 -1.16 -1.94 -20.86
C GLN A 732 -2.25 -0.97 -21.36
N TYR A 733 -1.88 0.23 -21.80
CA TYR A 733 -2.83 1.17 -22.39
C TYR A 733 -3.47 0.62 -23.65
N GLU A 734 -2.70 0.04 -24.58
CA GLU A 734 -3.20 -0.60 -25.80
C GLU A 734 -4.24 -1.70 -25.54
N ARG A 735 -4.06 -2.50 -24.47
CA ARG A 735 -5.00 -3.60 -24.18
C ARG A 735 -6.20 -3.17 -23.32
N LEU A 736 -6.10 -2.08 -22.57
CA LEU A 736 -7.17 -1.61 -21.68
C LEU A 736 -8.10 -0.60 -22.33
N TYR A 737 -7.58 0.24 -23.23
CA TYR A 737 -8.31 1.34 -23.81
C TYR A 737 -8.41 1.21 -25.34
N ASP A 738 -9.48 1.74 -25.89
CA ASP A 738 -9.66 1.91 -27.32
C ASP A 738 -9.08 3.26 -27.81
N ASP A 739 -9.23 3.52 -29.12
CA ASP A 739 -8.70 4.73 -29.76
C ASP A 739 -9.39 6.03 -29.28
N ASP A 740 -10.58 5.92 -28.69
CA ASP A 740 -11.33 7.02 -28.09
C ASP A 740 -11.03 7.22 -26.60
N GLY A 741 -10.13 6.39 -26.03
CA GLY A 741 -9.74 6.42 -24.62
C GLY A 741 -10.78 5.85 -23.67
N GLN A 742 -11.71 5.04 -24.19
CA GLN A 742 -12.68 4.32 -23.36
C GLN A 742 -12.15 2.93 -23.04
N PHE A 743 -12.52 2.41 -21.86
CA PHE A 743 -12.21 1.02 -21.54
C PHE A 743 -12.84 0.08 -22.57
N ARG A 744 -12.04 -0.87 -23.05
CA ARG A 744 -12.52 -1.94 -23.93
C ARG A 744 -13.63 -2.75 -23.24
N PRO A 745 -14.55 -3.37 -23.99
CA PRO A 745 -15.73 -4.05 -23.44
C PRO A 745 -15.42 -5.12 -22.39
N GLU A 746 -14.33 -5.85 -22.57
CA GLU A 746 -13.93 -6.95 -21.68
C GLU A 746 -13.38 -6.46 -20.32
N VAL A 747 -12.96 -5.19 -20.22
CA VAL A 747 -12.35 -4.66 -19.01
C VAL A 747 -13.35 -4.63 -17.86
N GLY A 748 -12.99 -5.30 -16.76
CA GLY A 748 -13.80 -5.31 -15.53
C GLY A 748 -14.98 -6.27 -15.54
N THR A 749 -15.02 -7.23 -16.47
CA THR A 749 -16.19 -8.13 -16.60
C THR A 749 -16.20 -9.31 -15.66
N ARG A 750 -15.05 -9.71 -15.11
CA ARG A 750 -14.89 -10.86 -14.18
C ARG A 750 -13.87 -10.56 -13.09
N PRO A 751 -14.09 -9.54 -12.23
CA PRO A 751 -13.13 -9.17 -11.21
C PRO A 751 -12.93 -10.32 -10.20
N VAL A 752 -11.68 -10.52 -9.77
CA VAL A 752 -11.31 -11.56 -8.80
C VAL A 752 -11.86 -11.25 -7.40
N HIS A 753 -12.03 -9.98 -7.08
CA HIS A 753 -12.75 -9.49 -5.90
C HIS A 753 -13.89 -8.60 -6.39
N PRO A 754 -15.12 -9.13 -6.50
CA PRO A 754 -16.26 -8.29 -6.83
C PRO A 754 -16.37 -7.22 -5.74
N SER A 755 -16.50 -5.95 -6.13
CA SER A 755 -16.71 -4.83 -5.21
C SER A 755 -18.03 -5.04 -4.47
N THR A 756 -17.96 -5.64 -3.30
CA THR A 756 -19.07 -5.74 -2.36
C THR A 756 -19.15 -4.44 -1.54
N VAL A 757 -19.27 -3.31 -2.19
CA VAL A 757 -19.91 -2.17 -1.56
C VAL A 757 -21.42 -2.41 -1.72
N ASN A 758 -21.97 -3.12 -0.75
CA ASN A 758 -23.40 -3.23 -0.61
C ASN A 758 -23.89 -1.83 -0.14
N THR A 759 -24.31 -1.00 -1.08
CA THR A 759 -24.95 0.30 -0.81
C THR A 759 -26.33 0.14 -0.16
N GLN A 760 -26.72 -1.07 0.21
CA GLN A 760 -27.87 -1.40 1.03
C GLN A 760 -27.45 -1.78 2.46
N GLY A 761 -26.59 -0.98 3.07
CA GLY A 761 -26.33 -1.08 4.49
C GLY A 761 -27.45 -0.39 5.26
N THR A 762 -28.49 -1.11 5.64
CA THR A 762 -29.15 -0.80 6.91
C THR A 762 -28.08 -0.84 7.99
N ALA A 763 -27.84 0.31 8.63
CA ALA A 763 -27.01 0.34 9.83
C ALA A 763 -27.49 -0.78 10.77
N PRO A 764 -26.60 -1.59 11.37
CA PRO A 764 -27.03 -2.51 12.40
C PRO A 764 -27.79 -1.68 13.44
N ALA A 765 -29.01 -2.09 13.72
CA ALA A 765 -29.79 -1.48 14.79
C ALA A 765 -28.92 -1.55 16.05
N VAL A 766 -28.54 -0.39 16.57
CA VAL A 766 -27.96 -0.29 17.90
C VAL A 766 -29.05 -0.83 18.84
N GLN A 767 -28.88 -2.06 19.27
CA GLN A 767 -29.69 -2.58 20.35
C GLN A 767 -29.45 -1.66 21.55
N SER A 768 -30.46 -0.84 21.83
CA SER A 768 -30.58 -0.18 23.12
C SER A 768 -30.50 -1.28 24.18
N ALA A 769 -29.44 -1.25 24.97
CA ALA A 769 -29.37 -2.05 26.18
C ALA A 769 -30.57 -1.65 27.05
N ASP A 770 -31.55 -2.54 27.05
CA ASP A 770 -32.74 -2.45 27.88
C ASP A 770 -32.26 -2.55 29.35
N GLU A 771 -32.59 -1.51 30.13
CA GLU A 771 -32.48 -1.50 31.58
C GLU A 771 -33.47 -2.50 32.14
N THR A 772 -33.09 -3.74 32.24
CA THR A 772 -33.74 -4.71 33.16
C THR A 772 -32.90 -6.00 33.12
N VAL A 773 -32.07 -6.19 34.08
CA VAL A 773 -31.78 -7.36 34.90
C VAL A 773 -30.52 -7.07 35.76
N ILE A 774 -30.69 -6.25 36.78
CA ILE A 774 -29.91 -6.38 37.99
C ILE A 774 -30.90 -6.79 39.08
N GLN A 775 -31.09 -8.06 39.29
CA GLN A 775 -31.43 -8.68 40.55
C GLN A 775 -31.39 -10.21 40.47
N ARG A 776 -30.58 -10.76 41.42
CA ARG A 776 -30.44 -12.21 41.78
C ARG A 776 -29.17 -12.83 41.13
N HIS A 777 -28.10 -13.28 41.84
CA HIS A 777 -28.13 -13.92 43.17
C HIS A 777 -26.75 -13.78 43.83
N PHE A 778 -26.69 -13.19 44.99
CA PHE A 778 -25.74 -13.51 46.05
C PHE A 778 -26.39 -14.62 46.92
N THR A 779 -25.82 -15.78 46.91
CA THR A 779 -25.83 -16.86 47.95
C THR A 779 -25.01 -17.98 47.33
N GLY A 780 -23.85 -18.35 47.77
CA GLY A 780 -23.53 -18.93 49.05
C GLY A 780 -22.94 -20.30 48.84
N SER A 781 -21.84 -20.57 49.49
CA SER A 781 -21.25 -21.83 49.98
C SER A 781 -20.27 -22.57 49.06
N GLU A 782 -19.01 -22.46 49.36
CA GLU A 782 -18.16 -23.43 50.16
C GLU A 782 -18.16 -24.91 49.73
N ARG A 783 -16.89 -25.38 49.69
CA ARG A 783 -16.30 -26.73 49.72
C ARG A 783 -16.25 -27.46 48.36
N GLY A 784 -15.19 -28.00 47.99
CA GLY A 784 -13.99 -28.57 48.56
C GLY A 784 -13.49 -29.67 47.64
N GLU A 785 -12.19 -29.82 47.61
CA GLU A 785 -11.23 -30.75 46.99
C GLU A 785 -10.59 -30.29 45.71
#